data_dff331fb050ac135c9bd27c0856608ef
#
_entry.id   dff331fb050ac135c9bd27c0856608ef
#
_cell.length_a   1.000
_cell.length_b   1.000
_cell.length_c   1.000
_cell.angle_alpha   90.00
_cell.angle_beta   90.00
_cell.angle_gamma   90.00
#
_symmetry.space_group_name_H-M   'P 1'
#
loop_
_entity.id
_entity.type
_entity.pdbx_description
1 polymer ?
#
loop_
_entity_poly.entity_id
_entity_poly.type
_entity_poly.pdbx_seq_one_letter_code
_entity_poly.pdbx_strand_id
1 'polypeptide(L)'
;WKSEQDKKDKKAAFIVVECKAENVKVRVEDYYQGFNYASWAHAEFFVTTNEKETKYFNVDPAYLPQKLDEVVAIPTAKDVDDAARIEQIKNQTKLFTRDEFTKTLRACHNIIRNNDKLSPEAAFDEISKLLFMKIRFERDNKGMKVFTKQEYLDAAQNHEKNVRPGLKGTDLYALSYMQFLFRTTKEFFKDDRLFDDKDEINIRENSFIQILEKLETFNLSDTQDDVKGIAFEEFLGTTFRGELGQFFTPRTIVDFMTEILDPQEGEVICDPTCGSGGFLIKAFEYVREKIEADIRSKKDSLRLSIEGNDYDALPEDKQVKISHSIDKMQAALNTELDTGIEGSRMYQLSRNCIYGTDANPRMARTSKMNMIMHGDGHGGVHHHDGLLNVNGIFEERFDVILTNPPFGQNVDRGQLISEADKFTDEEMKKKYKKKYGAAYDEALKQVDDHIGESLLSLYDLGNTSTLTEVLFMERCLRLLKKGGRMGMVLPEGVLNNKNLQAVREYFEGKAKIILICSIPQDVFIAAGATVKPSLVFMRRFTNDEESEYANCKSEALAEVTALHQAEIDKLEATIAKADALTESLKDDLKKAKTKLKQAKKDKKNTTSVETEITTIKKEQADNRLNKKTAEKELKELYKQIDEETKPVVKKKFDYDIPIAKIDDAGITTTGAASEGNQLPQLVDEYSAYRIQNNLWTVLNNEIIYAMNTDGKYCRYIGSQEVVLNEQ
;
A
#
# COMPACT_ATOMS: atom_id res chain seq x y z
N TRP A 1 15.82 -10.87 51.48
CA TRP A 1 15.06 -11.88 52.24
C TRP A 1 13.56 -11.64 52.00
N LYS A 2 12.73 -12.66 52.15
CA LYS A 2 11.30 -12.58 52.01
C LYS A 2 10.66 -11.77 53.17
N SER A 3 11.28 -11.87 54.35
CA SER A 3 10.83 -11.14 55.52
C SER A 3 11.99 -10.72 56.46
N GLU A 4 11.74 -9.82 57.40
CA GLU A 4 12.70 -9.46 58.44
C GLU A 4 13.06 -10.64 59.33
N GLN A 5 12.12 -11.57 59.54
CA GLN A 5 12.35 -12.79 60.33
C GLN A 5 13.31 -13.72 59.59
N ASP A 6 13.14 -13.91 58.27
CA ASP A 6 14.03 -14.71 57.47
C ASP A 6 15.48 -14.20 57.49
N LYS A 7 15.64 -12.85 57.50
CA LYS A 7 16.94 -12.22 57.69
C LYS A 7 17.57 -12.55 59.03
N LYS A 8 16.77 -12.47 60.11
CA LYS A 8 17.24 -12.85 61.47
C LYS A 8 17.59 -14.32 61.54
N ASP A 9 16.82 -15.16 60.93
CA ASP A 9 17.02 -16.63 60.90
C ASP A 9 18.11 -17.05 59.93
N LYS A 10 18.79 -16.09 59.26
CA LYS A 10 19.87 -16.31 58.30
C LYS A 10 19.50 -17.27 57.13
N LYS A 11 18.24 -17.19 56.68
CA LYS A 11 17.79 -17.90 55.48
C LYS A 11 18.47 -17.36 54.20
N ALA A 12 18.35 -18.07 53.09
CA ALA A 12 18.84 -17.62 51.81
C ALA A 12 18.27 -16.25 51.41
N ALA A 13 19.05 -15.44 50.73
CA ALA A 13 18.57 -14.21 50.19
C ALA A 13 17.52 -14.49 49.10
N PHE A 14 16.46 -13.72 49.03
CA PHE A 14 15.47 -13.88 47.97
C PHE A 14 15.89 -13.10 46.71
N ILE A 15 16.38 -11.87 46.90
CA ILE A 15 16.88 -11.00 45.86
C ILE A 15 18.25 -10.45 46.29
N VAL A 16 19.20 -10.44 45.36
CA VAL A 16 20.51 -9.77 45.49
C VAL A 16 20.51 -8.56 44.58
N VAL A 17 20.94 -7.40 45.11
CA VAL A 17 21.03 -6.15 44.35
C VAL A 17 22.49 -5.72 44.32
N GLU A 18 23.02 -5.55 43.11
CA GLU A 18 24.33 -4.97 42.86
C GLU A 18 24.16 -3.54 42.36
N CYS A 19 24.64 -2.59 43.15
CA CYS A 19 24.56 -1.17 42.82
C CYS A 19 25.91 -0.66 42.29
N LYS A 20 25.89 0.04 41.16
CA LYS A 20 27.02 0.81 40.63
C LYS A 20 26.75 2.29 40.80
N ALA A 21 27.80 3.10 40.81
CA ALA A 21 27.64 4.55 40.84
C ALA A 21 26.97 5.04 39.53
N GLU A 22 26.18 6.11 39.62
CA GLU A 22 25.40 6.66 38.48
C GLU A 22 26.23 6.95 37.24
N ASN A 23 27.49 7.35 37.39
CA ASN A 23 28.43 7.65 36.32
C ASN A 23 29.17 6.42 35.77
N VAL A 24 28.95 5.25 36.34
CA VAL A 24 29.56 4.00 35.88
C VAL A 24 28.60 3.25 34.98
N LYS A 25 29.01 3.07 33.72
CA LYS A 25 28.23 2.28 32.77
C LYS A 25 28.23 0.82 33.20
N VAL A 26 27.05 0.23 33.33
CA VAL A 26 26.88 -1.21 33.59
C VAL A 26 27.35 -1.99 32.37
N ARG A 27 28.19 -3.02 32.57
CA ARG A 27 28.72 -3.88 31.52
C ARG A 27 28.23 -5.31 31.70
N VAL A 28 28.42 -6.11 30.66
CA VAL A 28 28.04 -7.54 30.69
C VAL A 28 28.79 -8.32 31.81
N GLU A 29 30.04 -7.96 32.07
CA GLU A 29 30.83 -8.54 33.15
C GLU A 29 30.20 -8.29 34.54
N ASP A 30 29.56 -7.14 34.73
CA ASP A 30 28.87 -6.82 35.98
C ASP A 30 27.65 -7.71 36.19
N TYR A 31 26.95 -8.09 35.10
CA TYR A 31 25.82 -9.02 35.19
C TYR A 31 26.29 -10.43 35.64
N TYR A 32 27.38 -10.92 35.10
CA TYR A 32 27.94 -12.19 35.54
C TYR A 32 28.44 -12.12 36.96
N GLN A 33 28.99 -11.02 37.41
CA GLN A 33 29.39 -10.81 38.79
C GLN A 33 28.20 -10.84 39.73
N GLY A 34 27.11 -10.10 39.41
CA GLY A 34 25.87 -10.10 40.16
C GLY A 34 25.21 -11.48 40.21
N PHE A 35 25.23 -12.23 39.10
CA PHE A 35 24.74 -13.59 39.03
C PHE A 35 25.52 -14.55 39.95
N ASN A 36 26.86 -14.45 39.95
CA ASN A 36 27.70 -15.27 40.82
C ASN A 36 27.42 -14.99 42.32
N TYR A 37 27.26 -13.72 42.71
CA TYR A 37 26.90 -13.37 44.08
C TYR A 37 25.51 -13.89 44.45
N ALA A 38 24.54 -13.77 43.57
CA ALA A 38 23.18 -14.25 43.79
C ALA A 38 23.14 -15.80 43.89
N SER A 39 23.86 -16.50 43.02
CA SER A 39 23.99 -17.97 43.06
C SER A 39 24.64 -18.46 44.34
N TRP A 40 25.72 -17.79 44.79
CA TRP A 40 26.38 -18.12 46.04
C TRP A 40 25.46 -17.85 47.25
N ALA A 41 24.64 -16.80 47.19
CA ALA A 41 23.66 -16.47 48.24
C ALA A 41 22.38 -17.32 48.16
N HIS A 42 22.27 -18.24 47.18
CA HIS A 42 21.08 -19.02 46.87
C HIS A 42 19.83 -18.17 46.67
N ALA A 43 20.00 -16.98 46.04
CA ALA A 43 18.91 -16.08 45.75
C ALA A 43 18.13 -16.55 44.51
N GLU A 44 16.85 -16.24 44.46
CA GLU A 44 16.01 -16.53 43.27
C GLU A 44 16.13 -15.46 42.20
N PHE A 45 16.46 -14.21 42.56
CA PHE A 45 16.62 -13.10 41.64
C PHE A 45 17.87 -12.28 41.96
N PHE A 46 18.41 -11.62 40.94
CA PHE A 46 19.35 -10.54 41.17
C PHE A 46 19.02 -9.30 40.31
N VAL A 47 19.47 -8.16 40.79
CA VAL A 47 19.29 -6.85 40.14
C VAL A 47 20.65 -6.19 40.02
N THR A 48 20.95 -5.65 38.84
CA THR A 48 22.09 -4.75 38.65
C THR A 48 21.57 -3.38 38.26
N THR A 49 22.01 -2.34 38.97
CA THR A 49 21.53 -0.97 38.74
C THR A 49 22.63 0.07 38.96
N ASN A 50 22.53 1.18 38.19
CA ASN A 50 23.30 2.40 38.38
C ASN A 50 22.39 3.65 38.48
N GLU A 51 21.13 3.45 38.88
CA GLU A 51 20.03 4.44 38.92
C GLU A 51 19.49 4.87 37.53
N LYS A 52 20.32 4.94 36.49
CA LYS A 52 19.91 5.24 35.11
C LYS A 52 19.47 4.00 34.34
N GLU A 53 20.10 2.90 34.63
CA GLU A 53 19.80 1.60 34.00
C GLU A 53 19.66 0.56 35.09
N THR A 54 18.55 -0.18 35.04
CA THR A 54 18.28 -1.28 35.98
C THR A 54 17.91 -2.51 35.18
N LYS A 55 18.55 -3.65 35.52
CA LYS A 55 18.25 -4.94 34.92
C LYS A 55 17.98 -5.96 36.00
N TYR A 56 17.01 -6.81 35.72
CA TYR A 56 16.51 -7.85 36.59
C TYR A 56 16.78 -9.21 35.98
N PHE A 57 17.21 -10.18 36.81
CA PHE A 57 17.56 -11.52 36.34
C PHE A 57 17.00 -12.59 37.29
N ASN A 58 16.50 -13.67 36.72
CA ASN A 58 16.22 -14.91 37.42
C ASN A 58 17.53 -15.67 37.63
N VAL A 59 17.71 -16.27 38.81
CA VAL A 59 18.87 -17.09 39.13
C VAL A 59 18.46 -18.55 39.03
N ASP A 60 18.70 -19.18 37.89
CA ASP A 60 18.48 -20.61 37.70
C ASP A 60 19.85 -21.31 37.58
N PRO A 61 20.16 -22.23 38.50
CA PRO A 61 21.41 -23.00 38.47
C PRO A 61 21.58 -23.82 37.18
N ALA A 62 20.52 -24.16 36.50
CA ALA A 62 20.59 -24.90 35.24
C ALA A 62 21.27 -24.12 34.10
N TYR A 63 21.31 -22.79 34.19
CA TYR A 63 21.95 -21.92 33.20
C TYR A 63 23.42 -21.58 33.51
N LEU A 64 24.00 -22.19 34.52
CA LEU A 64 25.43 -21.99 34.81
C LEU A 64 26.33 -22.70 33.77
N PRO A 65 27.43 -22.04 33.35
CA PRO A 65 27.94 -20.70 33.73
C PRO A 65 27.66 -19.61 32.70
N GLN A 66 26.81 -19.81 31.71
CA GLN A 66 26.88 -18.99 30.46
C GLN A 66 25.63 -18.26 30.06
N LYS A 67 24.49 -18.45 30.70
CA LYS A 67 23.23 -17.74 30.30
C LYS A 67 22.69 -16.95 31.49
N LEU A 68 22.54 -15.61 31.23
CA LEU A 68 21.79 -14.71 32.09
C LEU A 68 20.31 -14.74 31.66
N ASP A 69 19.41 -15.10 32.56
CA ASP A 69 17.98 -15.15 32.29
C ASP A 69 17.35 -13.80 32.75
N GLU A 70 17.34 -12.83 31.83
CA GLU A 70 16.77 -11.48 32.06
C GLU A 70 15.25 -11.59 32.21
N VAL A 71 14.69 -10.99 33.27
CA VAL A 71 13.26 -10.91 33.54
C VAL A 71 12.78 -9.45 33.52
N VAL A 72 11.50 -9.22 33.32
CA VAL A 72 10.93 -7.86 33.18
C VAL A 72 10.83 -7.14 34.51
N ALA A 73 10.60 -7.88 35.58
CA ALA A 73 10.40 -7.34 36.92
C ALA A 73 10.89 -8.36 37.95
N ILE A 74 10.96 -7.93 39.21
CA ILE A 74 11.12 -8.79 40.37
C ILE A 74 9.83 -8.80 41.20
N PRO A 75 9.57 -9.88 42.00
CA PRO A 75 8.43 -9.95 42.89
C PRO A 75 8.38 -8.79 43.86
N THR A 76 7.19 -8.23 44.06
CA THR A 76 6.93 -7.24 45.11
C THR A 76 6.77 -7.94 46.45
N ALA A 77 6.77 -7.18 47.57
CA ALA A 77 6.58 -7.74 48.90
C ALA A 77 5.23 -8.48 49.07
N LYS A 78 4.26 -8.23 48.18
CA LYS A 78 2.96 -8.94 48.17
C LYS A 78 3.03 -10.27 47.43
N ASP A 79 3.95 -10.39 46.47
CA ASP A 79 4.08 -11.56 45.61
C ASP A 79 4.99 -12.67 46.22
N VAL A 80 5.76 -12.35 47.27
CA VAL A 80 6.87 -13.23 47.76
C VAL A 80 6.44 -14.63 48.22
N ASP A 81 5.19 -14.77 48.66
CA ASP A 81 4.62 -16.03 49.15
C ASP A 81 3.68 -16.69 48.11
N ASP A 82 3.48 -16.04 46.95
CA ASP A 82 2.68 -16.58 45.84
C ASP A 82 3.59 -17.23 44.79
N ALA A 83 3.75 -18.53 44.89
CA ALA A 83 4.59 -19.28 43.97
C ALA A 83 4.11 -19.21 42.52
N ALA A 84 2.78 -19.12 42.27
CA ALA A 84 2.23 -19.00 40.94
C ALA A 84 2.54 -17.61 40.32
N ARG A 85 2.49 -16.59 41.16
CA ARG A 85 2.85 -15.21 40.73
C ARG A 85 4.34 -15.07 40.47
N ILE A 86 5.19 -15.69 41.29
CA ILE A 86 6.64 -15.74 41.06
C ILE A 86 6.97 -16.43 39.75
N GLU A 87 6.33 -17.56 39.46
CA GLU A 87 6.52 -18.30 38.22
C GLU A 87 6.04 -17.48 37.01
N GLN A 88 4.92 -16.76 37.16
CA GLN A 88 4.45 -15.84 36.13
C GLN A 88 5.47 -14.71 35.84
N ILE A 89 6.07 -14.11 36.88
CA ILE A 89 7.11 -13.07 36.72
C ILE A 89 8.35 -13.64 36.02
N LYS A 90 8.79 -14.86 36.39
CA LYS A 90 9.93 -15.52 35.72
C LYS A 90 9.68 -15.80 34.24
N ASN A 91 8.42 -16.07 33.86
CA ASN A 91 8.03 -16.39 32.50
C ASN A 91 7.46 -15.19 31.73
N GLN A 92 7.46 -14.00 32.33
CA GLN A 92 7.00 -12.79 31.65
C GLN A 92 8.01 -12.33 30.61
N THR A 93 7.53 -11.99 29.40
CA THR A 93 8.36 -11.48 28.32
C THR A 93 8.52 -9.97 28.39
N LYS A 94 9.64 -9.45 27.87
CA LYS A 94 9.95 -8.05 27.73
C LYS A 94 9.40 -7.53 26.39
N LEU A 95 8.87 -6.31 26.38
CA LEU A 95 8.56 -5.60 25.14
C LEU A 95 9.84 -5.05 24.50
N PHE A 96 9.91 -5.08 23.20
CA PHE A 96 11.03 -4.47 22.48
C PHE A 96 11.02 -2.95 22.58
N THR A 97 12.19 -2.35 22.74
CA THR A 97 12.43 -0.99 22.28
C THR A 97 12.84 -1.02 20.81
N ARG A 98 12.68 0.09 20.09
CA ARG A 98 13.07 0.21 18.67
C ARG A 98 14.51 -0.24 18.43
N ASP A 99 15.45 0.26 19.22
CA ASP A 99 16.88 -0.04 19.06
C ASP A 99 17.20 -1.50 19.34
N GLU A 100 16.55 -2.09 20.35
CA GLU A 100 16.72 -3.52 20.67
C GLU A 100 16.19 -4.40 19.55
N PHE A 101 15.03 -4.06 18.99
CA PHE A 101 14.46 -4.85 17.90
C PHE A 101 15.32 -4.77 16.64
N THR A 102 15.75 -3.57 16.24
CA THR A 102 16.66 -3.39 15.10
C THR A 102 17.96 -4.17 15.28
N LYS A 103 18.59 -4.12 16.48
CA LYS A 103 19.80 -4.88 16.79
C LYS A 103 19.57 -6.40 16.74
N THR A 104 18.43 -6.83 17.25
CA THR A 104 18.06 -8.26 17.25
C THR A 104 17.86 -8.77 15.83
N LEU A 105 17.15 -8.04 14.98
CA LEU A 105 16.96 -8.38 13.56
C LEU A 105 18.29 -8.47 12.82
N ARG A 106 19.21 -7.52 13.03
CA ARG A 106 20.56 -7.55 12.46
C ARG A 106 21.38 -8.75 12.95
N ALA A 107 21.26 -9.11 14.23
CA ALA A 107 21.94 -10.29 14.79
C ALA A 107 21.41 -11.59 14.17
N CYS A 108 20.08 -11.71 14.01
CA CYS A 108 19.44 -12.85 13.34
C CYS A 108 19.88 -12.95 11.86
N HIS A 109 19.92 -11.84 11.16
CA HIS A 109 20.39 -11.76 9.78
C HIS A 109 21.84 -12.24 9.64
N ASN A 110 22.73 -11.80 10.54
CA ASN A 110 24.12 -12.21 10.54
C ASN A 110 24.28 -13.70 10.83
N ILE A 111 23.45 -14.29 11.72
CA ILE A 111 23.45 -15.75 11.98
C ILE A 111 23.17 -16.50 10.68
N ILE A 112 22.11 -16.14 9.95
CA ILE A 112 21.73 -16.81 8.70
C ILE A 112 22.83 -16.64 7.64
N ARG A 113 23.30 -15.43 7.44
CA ARG A 113 24.34 -15.14 6.43
C ARG A 113 25.64 -15.89 6.71
N ASN A 114 26.04 -15.98 7.97
CA ASN A 114 27.29 -16.63 8.34
C ASN A 114 27.17 -18.15 8.29
N ASN A 115 26.07 -18.72 8.77
CA ASN A 115 25.91 -20.17 8.87
C ASN A 115 25.39 -20.78 7.55
N ASP A 116 24.35 -20.18 6.96
CA ASP A 116 23.60 -20.76 5.83
C ASP A 116 24.03 -20.19 4.47
N LYS A 117 24.87 -19.13 4.44
CA LYS A 117 25.43 -18.51 3.23
C LYS A 117 24.36 -17.97 2.28
N LEU A 118 23.20 -17.58 2.78
CA LEU A 118 22.13 -16.99 1.99
C LEU A 118 22.48 -15.54 1.59
N SER A 119 21.88 -15.06 0.48
CA SER A 119 21.95 -13.64 0.11
C SER A 119 21.24 -12.77 1.17
N PRO A 120 21.50 -11.47 1.24
CA PRO A 120 20.83 -10.59 2.20
C PRO A 120 19.31 -10.69 2.13
N GLU A 121 18.74 -10.73 0.92
CA GLU A 121 17.30 -10.80 0.72
C GLU A 121 16.72 -12.16 1.14
N ALA A 122 17.42 -13.24 0.81
CA ALA A 122 16.99 -14.58 1.23
C ALA A 122 17.06 -14.73 2.75
N ALA A 123 18.08 -14.16 3.39
CA ALA A 123 18.19 -14.16 4.85
C ALA A 123 17.07 -13.34 5.49
N PHE A 124 16.68 -12.19 4.89
CA PHE A 124 15.54 -11.41 5.32
C PHE A 124 14.22 -12.20 5.23
N ASP A 125 13.99 -12.89 4.11
CA ASP A 125 12.80 -13.73 3.91
C ASP A 125 12.68 -14.81 5.01
N GLU A 126 13.79 -15.45 5.34
CA GLU A 126 13.84 -16.45 6.44
C GLU A 126 13.54 -15.82 7.81
N ILE A 127 14.13 -14.66 8.14
CA ILE A 127 13.81 -13.96 9.39
C ILE A 127 12.33 -13.65 9.48
N SER A 128 11.76 -13.14 8.39
CA SER A 128 10.35 -12.81 8.33
C SER A 128 9.47 -14.02 8.65
N LYS A 129 9.78 -15.20 8.12
CA LYS A 129 9.06 -16.44 8.43
C LYS A 129 9.12 -16.75 9.93
N LEU A 130 10.30 -16.61 10.57
CA LEU A 130 10.48 -16.87 11.99
C LEU A 130 9.72 -15.86 12.86
N LEU A 131 9.71 -14.57 12.49
CA LEU A 131 8.94 -13.56 13.22
C LEU A 131 7.44 -13.89 13.21
N PHE A 132 6.89 -14.32 12.07
CA PHE A 132 5.49 -14.72 11.98
C PHE A 132 5.20 -16.03 12.72
N MET A 133 6.14 -16.97 12.76
CA MET A 133 6.02 -18.12 13.64
C MET A 133 5.90 -17.69 15.09
N LYS A 134 6.76 -16.77 15.54
CA LYS A 134 6.75 -16.24 16.90
C LYS A 134 5.43 -15.50 17.21
N ILE A 135 4.97 -14.59 16.35
CA ILE A 135 3.70 -13.88 16.52
C ILE A 135 2.54 -14.86 16.70
N ARG A 136 2.49 -15.93 15.89
CA ARG A 136 1.46 -16.96 16.03
C ARG A 136 1.44 -17.57 17.43
N PHE A 137 2.61 -18.01 17.95
CA PHE A 137 2.67 -18.64 19.26
C PHE A 137 2.34 -17.67 20.40
N GLU A 138 2.69 -16.40 20.27
CA GLU A 138 2.43 -15.38 21.28
C GLU A 138 0.96 -14.94 21.34
N ARG A 139 0.23 -14.97 20.21
CA ARG A 139 -1.20 -14.57 20.18
C ARG A 139 -2.07 -15.37 21.12
N ASP A 140 -1.80 -16.67 21.25
CA ASP A 140 -2.56 -17.57 22.11
C ASP A 140 -2.06 -17.57 23.56
N ASN A 141 -0.88 -16.97 23.83
CA ASN A 141 -0.18 -17.01 25.11
C ASN A 141 0.32 -15.64 25.55
N LYS A 142 -0.59 -14.68 25.69
CA LYS A 142 -0.28 -13.27 25.99
C LYS A 142 0.61 -13.10 27.20
N GLY A 143 1.74 -12.41 27.03
CA GLY A 143 2.69 -12.06 28.08
C GLY A 143 3.58 -13.19 28.60
N MET A 144 3.44 -14.40 28.07
CA MET A 144 4.24 -15.57 28.50
C MET A 144 5.43 -15.81 27.56
N LYS A 145 6.54 -16.31 28.11
CA LYS A 145 7.65 -16.83 27.29
C LYS A 145 7.18 -18.10 26.58
N VAL A 146 6.95 -17.99 25.29
CA VAL A 146 6.60 -19.10 24.41
C VAL A 146 7.51 -19.09 23.19
N PHE A 147 7.60 -20.23 22.50
CA PHE A 147 8.48 -20.38 21.36
C PHE A 147 9.95 -20.19 21.73
N THR A 148 10.33 -20.78 22.90
CA THR A 148 11.68 -20.78 23.42
C THR A 148 12.50 -21.91 22.82
N LYS A 149 13.83 -21.82 22.93
CA LYS A 149 14.73 -22.90 22.52
C LYS A 149 14.39 -24.22 23.25
N GLN A 150 14.15 -24.19 24.56
CA GLN A 150 13.88 -25.39 25.32
C GLN A 150 12.57 -26.06 24.92
N GLU A 151 11.49 -25.27 24.81
CA GLU A 151 10.20 -25.76 24.32
C GLU A 151 10.31 -26.35 22.93
N TYR A 152 11.06 -25.70 22.02
CA TYR A 152 11.30 -26.23 20.69
C TYR A 152 11.99 -27.61 20.74
N LEU A 153 13.04 -27.75 21.51
CA LEU A 153 13.76 -29.02 21.61
C LEU A 153 12.89 -30.13 22.21
N ASP A 154 12.15 -29.84 23.28
CA ASP A 154 11.26 -30.80 23.93
C ASP A 154 10.11 -31.21 22.99
N ALA A 155 9.50 -30.23 22.31
CA ALA A 155 8.44 -30.46 21.34
C ALA A 155 8.94 -31.21 20.09
N ALA A 156 10.16 -30.92 19.61
CA ALA A 156 10.79 -31.68 18.52
C ALA A 156 10.98 -33.12 18.88
N GLN A 157 11.46 -33.38 20.09
CA GLN A 157 11.65 -34.78 20.59
C GLN A 157 10.30 -35.50 20.73
N ASN A 158 9.29 -34.82 21.26
CA ASN A 158 7.93 -35.36 21.36
C ASN A 158 7.31 -35.60 19.96
N HIS A 159 7.50 -34.69 19.02
CA HIS A 159 7.05 -34.86 17.65
C HIS A 159 7.64 -36.11 17.00
N GLU A 160 8.96 -36.29 17.07
CA GLU A 160 9.63 -37.47 16.50
C GLU A 160 9.14 -38.77 17.09
N LYS A 161 8.92 -38.82 18.42
CA LYS A 161 8.52 -40.05 19.13
C LYS A 161 7.02 -40.37 19.00
N ASN A 162 6.15 -39.36 19.11
CA ASN A 162 4.73 -39.56 19.36
C ASN A 162 3.84 -39.06 18.24
N VAL A 163 4.21 -37.98 17.52
CA VAL A 163 3.39 -37.37 16.50
C VAL A 163 3.69 -37.91 15.10
N ARG A 164 4.98 -37.88 14.71
CA ARG A 164 5.44 -38.30 13.39
C ARG A 164 5.02 -39.72 13.00
N PRO A 165 5.05 -40.75 13.88
CA PRO A 165 4.60 -42.07 13.51
C PRO A 165 3.11 -42.13 13.05
N GLY A 166 2.27 -41.28 13.64
CA GLY A 166 0.85 -41.17 13.27
C GLY A 166 0.60 -40.48 11.93
N LEU A 167 1.60 -39.76 11.41
CA LEU A 167 1.53 -39.04 10.12
C LEU A 167 1.97 -39.90 8.92
N LYS A 168 2.33 -41.17 9.16
CA LYS A 168 2.80 -42.09 8.11
C LYS A 168 1.78 -42.20 6.97
N GLY A 169 2.22 -41.91 5.76
CA GLY A 169 1.36 -41.89 4.55
C GLY A 169 0.83 -40.53 4.18
N THR A 170 1.16 -39.48 4.93
CA THR A 170 0.86 -38.09 4.59
C THR A 170 2.15 -37.35 4.21
N ASP A 171 2.00 -36.21 3.51
CA ASP A 171 3.12 -35.33 3.16
C ASP A 171 3.87 -34.77 4.38
N LEU A 172 3.19 -34.70 5.52
CA LEU A 172 3.74 -34.22 6.79
C LEU A 172 4.78 -35.17 7.40
N TYR A 173 4.73 -36.46 7.04
CA TYR A 173 5.66 -37.46 7.59
C TYR A 173 7.12 -37.19 7.27
N ALA A 174 7.41 -36.63 6.09
CA ALA A 174 8.75 -36.34 5.61
C ALA A 174 9.35 -35.04 6.21
N LEU A 175 8.52 -34.19 6.82
CA LEU A 175 8.95 -32.90 7.34
C LEU A 175 9.75 -33.03 8.63
N SER A 176 10.82 -32.21 8.78
CA SER A 176 11.43 -31.95 10.08
C SER A 176 10.45 -31.21 10.98
N TYR A 177 10.68 -31.20 12.29
CA TYR A 177 9.80 -30.47 13.21
C TYR A 177 9.76 -28.97 12.89
N MET A 178 10.86 -28.36 12.51
CA MET A 178 10.94 -26.96 12.05
C MET A 178 10.02 -26.70 10.84
N GLN A 179 10.07 -27.56 9.83
CA GLN A 179 9.17 -27.47 8.66
C GLN A 179 7.70 -27.70 9.02
N PHE A 180 7.45 -28.65 9.91
CA PHE A 180 6.10 -28.91 10.41
C PHE A 180 5.51 -27.69 11.13
N LEU A 181 6.27 -27.03 12.00
CA LEU A 181 5.86 -25.77 12.65
C LEU A 181 5.55 -24.67 11.61
N PHE A 182 6.41 -24.53 10.61
CA PHE A 182 6.17 -23.54 9.57
C PHE A 182 4.91 -23.88 8.74
N ARG A 183 4.70 -25.15 8.42
CA ARG A 183 3.46 -25.59 7.72
C ARG A 183 2.21 -25.24 8.52
N THR A 184 2.21 -25.46 9.82
CA THR A 184 1.08 -25.07 10.69
C THR A 184 0.95 -23.54 10.82
N THR A 185 2.05 -22.81 10.69
CA THR A 185 2.02 -21.34 10.66
C THR A 185 1.41 -20.82 9.35
N LYS A 186 1.74 -21.45 8.22
CA LYS A 186 1.10 -21.13 6.94
C LYS A 186 -0.43 -21.32 6.98
N GLU A 187 -0.88 -22.41 7.60
CA GLU A 187 -2.32 -22.68 7.75
C GLU A 187 -2.99 -21.61 8.65
N PHE A 188 -2.33 -21.17 9.71
CA PHE A 188 -2.83 -20.11 10.59
C PHE A 188 -3.01 -18.77 9.84
N PHE A 189 -2.08 -18.41 8.96
CA PHE A 189 -2.13 -17.19 8.15
C PHE A 189 -2.69 -17.40 6.74
N LYS A 190 -3.47 -18.48 6.52
CA LYS A 190 -4.01 -18.83 5.21
C LYS A 190 -4.93 -17.77 4.64
N ASP A 191 -5.81 -17.22 5.47
CA ASP A 191 -6.73 -16.15 5.08
C ASP A 191 -6.01 -14.87 4.67
N ASP A 192 -4.84 -14.64 5.26
CA ASP A 192 -3.99 -13.49 5.00
C ASP A 192 -3.09 -13.69 3.77
N ARG A 193 -2.96 -14.94 3.29
CA ARG A 193 -2.08 -15.32 2.16
C ARG A 193 -0.69 -14.75 2.28
N LEU A 194 -0.15 -14.85 3.47
CA LEU A 194 1.17 -14.36 3.77
C LEU A 194 2.25 -15.22 3.13
N PHE A 195 2.02 -16.51 3.02
CA PHE A 195 2.93 -17.50 2.49
C PHE A 195 2.30 -18.31 1.36
N ASP A 196 3.10 -18.66 0.36
CA ASP A 196 2.72 -19.56 -0.72
C ASP A 196 2.80 -21.03 -0.25
N ASP A 197 2.06 -21.93 -0.91
CA ASP A 197 2.08 -23.35 -0.59
C ASP A 197 3.47 -23.97 -0.71
N LYS A 198 4.28 -23.45 -1.64
CA LYS A 198 5.66 -23.91 -1.90
C LYS A 198 6.70 -23.31 -0.94
N ASP A 199 6.32 -22.33 -0.11
CA ASP A 199 7.27 -21.73 0.81
C ASP A 199 7.70 -22.74 1.87
N GLU A 200 9.01 -22.80 2.09
CA GLU A 200 9.68 -23.64 3.10
C GLU A 200 10.70 -22.80 3.87
N ILE A 201 11.13 -23.30 5.02
CA ILE A 201 12.25 -22.70 5.74
C ILE A 201 13.55 -23.26 5.16
N ASN A 202 14.42 -22.38 4.67
CA ASN A 202 15.65 -22.72 3.96
C ASN A 202 16.93 -22.50 4.78
N ILE A 203 16.82 -22.49 6.11
CA ILE A 203 17.97 -22.42 7.02
C ILE A 203 18.15 -23.74 7.77
N ARG A 204 19.35 -23.94 8.30
CA ARG A 204 19.67 -25.09 9.13
C ARG A 204 19.00 -24.97 10.50
N GLU A 205 18.64 -26.10 11.09
CA GLU A 205 18.02 -26.13 12.41
C GLU A 205 18.89 -25.47 13.50
N ASN A 206 20.22 -25.56 13.39
CA ASN A 206 21.12 -24.88 14.32
C ASN A 206 21.00 -23.35 14.23
N SER A 207 20.83 -22.78 13.01
CA SER A 207 20.59 -21.35 12.82
C SER A 207 19.23 -20.95 13.38
N PHE A 208 18.22 -21.77 13.15
CA PHE A 208 16.88 -21.58 13.69
C PHE A 208 16.91 -21.50 15.23
N ILE A 209 17.56 -22.46 15.89
CA ILE A 209 17.70 -22.49 17.36
C ILE A 209 18.44 -21.24 17.88
N GLN A 210 19.53 -20.83 17.23
CA GLN A 210 20.26 -19.61 17.61
C GLN A 210 19.40 -18.35 17.49
N ILE A 211 18.51 -18.30 16.51
CA ILE A 211 17.58 -17.18 16.34
C ILE A 211 16.50 -17.21 17.42
N LEU A 212 15.96 -18.39 17.75
CA LEU A 212 15.04 -18.55 18.87
C LEU A 212 15.63 -17.98 20.17
N GLU A 213 16.89 -18.32 20.49
CA GLU A 213 17.59 -17.78 21.67
C GLU A 213 17.70 -16.24 21.68
N LYS A 214 17.72 -15.59 20.51
CA LYS A 214 17.71 -14.11 20.42
C LYS A 214 16.34 -13.52 20.63
N LEU A 215 15.30 -14.24 20.24
CA LEU A 215 13.93 -13.75 20.25
C LEU A 215 13.13 -14.15 21.49
N GLU A 216 13.53 -15.24 22.21
CA GLU A 216 12.72 -15.85 23.27
C GLU A 216 12.42 -14.94 24.47
N THR A 217 13.30 -13.97 24.77
CA THR A 217 13.12 -13.04 25.90
C THR A 217 12.13 -11.92 25.63
N PHE A 218 11.75 -11.70 24.38
CA PHE A 218 10.91 -10.61 23.96
C PHE A 218 9.53 -11.09 23.51
N ASN A 219 8.52 -10.25 23.76
CA ASN A 219 7.18 -10.42 23.20
C ASN A 219 7.02 -9.53 21.99
N LEU A 220 6.94 -10.13 20.81
CA LEU A 220 6.74 -9.40 19.56
C LEU A 220 5.28 -9.02 19.35
N SER A 221 4.34 -9.87 19.76
CA SER A 221 2.91 -9.64 19.57
C SER A 221 2.40 -8.43 20.36
N ASP A 222 2.84 -8.29 21.62
CA ASP A 222 2.43 -7.22 22.51
C ASP A 222 3.31 -5.95 22.39
N THR A 223 4.43 -6.01 21.65
CA THR A 223 5.24 -4.82 21.35
C THR A 223 4.42 -3.85 20.49
N GLN A 224 4.48 -2.56 20.80
CA GLN A 224 3.74 -1.54 20.07
C GLN A 224 4.02 -1.59 18.57
N ASP A 225 2.98 -1.44 17.75
CA ASP A 225 3.06 -1.55 16.30
C ASP A 225 4.06 -0.56 15.69
N ASP A 226 4.09 0.67 16.20
CA ASP A 226 5.05 1.68 15.76
C ASP A 226 6.51 1.25 15.99
N VAL A 227 6.80 0.62 17.14
CA VAL A 227 8.13 0.10 17.46
C VAL A 227 8.52 -1.03 16.50
N LYS A 228 7.61 -1.98 16.25
CA LYS A 228 7.81 -3.10 15.34
C LYS A 228 8.00 -2.62 13.91
N GLY A 229 7.07 -1.80 13.45
CA GLY A 229 7.01 -1.32 12.09
C GLY A 229 8.23 -0.50 11.71
N ILE A 230 8.58 0.53 12.50
CA ILE A 230 9.74 1.39 12.21
C ILE A 230 11.05 0.59 12.21
N ALA A 231 11.23 -0.33 13.18
CA ALA A 231 12.43 -1.17 13.23
C ALA A 231 12.51 -2.14 12.05
N PHE A 232 11.38 -2.67 11.60
CA PHE A 232 11.30 -3.55 10.44
C PHE A 232 11.60 -2.80 9.14
N GLU A 233 11.06 -1.59 8.97
CA GLU A 233 11.40 -0.71 7.84
C GLU A 233 12.88 -0.31 7.81
N GLU A 234 13.46 0.02 8.96
CA GLU A 234 14.89 0.33 9.07
C GLU A 234 15.75 -0.86 8.66
N PHE A 235 15.35 -2.05 9.09
CA PHE A 235 16.00 -3.30 8.72
C PHE A 235 15.87 -3.58 7.21
N LEU A 236 14.67 -3.39 6.63
CA LEU A 236 14.41 -3.46 5.19
C LEU A 236 15.32 -2.51 4.42
N GLY A 237 15.30 -1.23 4.77
CA GLY A 237 16.09 -0.20 4.09
C GLY A 237 17.59 -0.47 4.11
N THR A 238 18.12 -1.07 5.18
CA THR A 238 19.53 -1.46 5.26
C THR A 238 19.88 -2.73 4.49
N THR A 239 18.93 -3.63 4.33
CA THR A 239 19.13 -4.94 3.67
C THR A 239 19.03 -4.83 2.15
N PHE A 240 18.11 -4.02 1.64
CA PHE A 240 17.79 -3.94 0.21
C PHE A 240 18.42 -2.76 -0.52
N ARG A 241 19.23 -1.93 0.12
CA ARG A 241 19.90 -0.80 -0.56
C ARG A 241 20.76 -1.29 -1.72
N GLY A 242 20.33 -1.00 -2.95
CA GLY A 242 21.15 -1.13 -4.16
C GLY A 242 21.13 -2.47 -4.88
N GLU A 243 20.53 -3.54 -4.37
CA GLU A 243 20.63 -4.88 -4.99
C GLU A 243 19.45 -5.27 -5.90
N LEU A 244 18.25 -4.70 -5.72
CA LEU A 244 17.06 -5.10 -6.49
C LEU A 244 16.65 -4.16 -7.61
N GLY A 245 17.38 -3.06 -7.85
CA GLY A 245 16.97 -2.05 -8.84
C GLY A 245 15.61 -1.40 -8.52
N GLN A 246 15.09 -1.62 -7.31
CA GLN A 246 13.85 -1.02 -6.82
C GLN A 246 14.19 0.14 -5.90
N PHE A 247 13.55 1.26 -6.14
CA PHE A 247 13.80 2.50 -5.43
C PHE A 247 12.76 2.63 -4.31
N PHE A 248 13.20 2.55 -3.05
CA PHE A 248 12.34 2.89 -1.92
C PHE A 248 12.08 4.39 -1.91
N THR A 249 10.82 4.78 -1.86
CA THR A 249 10.45 6.19 -1.70
C THR A 249 10.88 6.67 -0.31
N PRO A 250 11.68 7.74 -0.21
CA PRO A 250 12.07 8.29 1.09
C PRO A 250 10.87 8.62 1.96
N ARG A 251 10.97 8.34 3.27
CA ARG A 251 9.87 8.53 4.22
C ARG A 251 9.31 9.95 4.19
N THR A 252 10.17 10.97 4.12
CA THR A 252 9.76 12.38 4.03
C THR A 252 8.87 12.68 2.84
N ILE A 253 9.10 12.00 1.71
CA ILE A 253 8.26 12.12 0.51
C ILE A 253 6.94 11.37 0.69
N VAL A 254 6.97 10.18 1.28
CA VAL A 254 5.76 9.40 1.58
C VAL A 254 4.85 10.18 2.52
N ASP A 255 5.40 10.75 3.59
CA ASP A 255 4.67 11.56 4.56
C ASP A 255 4.05 12.79 3.89
N PHE A 256 4.85 13.55 3.15
CA PHE A 256 4.40 14.73 2.43
C PHE A 256 3.25 14.41 1.45
N MET A 257 3.42 13.40 0.60
CA MET A 257 2.40 13.05 -0.39
C MET A 257 1.09 12.61 0.25
N THR A 258 1.18 11.89 1.37
CA THR A 258 -0.01 11.46 2.12
C THR A 258 -0.73 12.66 2.76
N GLU A 259 0.01 13.58 3.36
CA GLU A 259 -0.54 14.79 3.97
C GLU A 259 -1.18 15.74 2.94
N ILE A 260 -0.57 15.90 1.76
CA ILE A 260 -1.14 16.68 0.64
C ILE A 260 -2.48 16.10 0.18
N LEU A 261 -2.59 14.79 0.03
CA LEU A 261 -3.84 14.14 -0.40
C LEU A 261 -4.85 13.98 0.75
N ASP A 262 -4.40 14.06 2.00
CA ASP A 262 -5.26 14.07 3.18
C ASP A 262 -6.35 12.98 3.16
N PRO A 263 -5.97 11.68 3.12
CA PRO A 263 -6.93 10.59 3.13
C PRO A 263 -7.80 10.61 4.39
N GLN A 264 -9.09 10.31 4.20
CA GLN A 264 -10.09 10.35 5.25
C GLN A 264 -10.58 8.95 5.61
N GLU A 265 -11.16 8.83 6.81
CA GLU A 265 -11.81 7.59 7.22
C GLU A 265 -12.93 7.19 6.26
N GLY A 266 -12.95 5.93 5.85
CA GLY A 266 -13.90 5.38 4.89
C GLY A 266 -13.50 5.51 3.43
N GLU A 267 -12.48 6.33 3.11
CA GLU A 267 -11.93 6.38 1.76
C GLU A 267 -11.12 5.12 1.43
N VAL A 268 -11.21 4.68 0.20
CA VAL A 268 -10.48 3.51 -0.30
C VAL A 268 -9.22 3.95 -1.01
N ILE A 269 -8.08 3.46 -0.54
CA ILE A 269 -6.74 3.90 -0.91
C ILE A 269 -6.04 2.77 -1.67
N CYS A 270 -5.29 3.10 -2.73
CA CYS A 270 -4.53 2.13 -3.51
C CYS A 270 -3.12 2.62 -3.87
N ASP A 271 -2.19 1.66 -3.84
CA ASP A 271 -0.89 1.77 -4.51
C ASP A 271 -0.70 0.59 -5.46
N PRO A 272 -0.86 0.79 -6.79
CA PRO A 272 -0.72 -0.30 -7.76
C PRO A 272 0.74 -0.73 -8.02
N THR A 273 1.73 -0.11 -7.36
CA THR A 273 3.15 -0.46 -7.42
C THR A 273 3.80 -0.40 -6.04
N CYS A 274 3.17 -1.08 -5.07
CA CYS A 274 3.35 -0.79 -3.65
C CYS A 274 4.76 -1.07 -3.09
N GLY A 275 5.61 -1.82 -3.79
CA GLY A 275 6.94 -2.15 -3.29
C GLY A 275 6.88 -2.79 -1.91
N SER A 276 7.58 -2.20 -0.94
CA SER A 276 7.54 -2.60 0.47
C SER A 276 6.32 -2.11 1.26
N GLY A 277 5.41 -1.37 0.64
CA GLY A 277 4.18 -0.87 1.26
C GLY A 277 4.29 0.50 1.92
N GLY A 278 5.33 1.28 1.64
CA GLY A 278 5.58 2.55 2.33
C GLY A 278 4.38 3.52 2.29
N PHE A 279 3.78 3.75 1.11
CA PHE A 279 2.59 4.59 0.99
C PHE A 279 1.36 4.00 1.68
N LEU A 280 1.19 2.67 1.60
CA LEU A 280 0.04 1.99 2.22
C LEU A 280 0.10 2.10 3.74
N ILE A 281 1.29 1.89 4.33
CA ILE A 281 1.52 2.03 5.77
C ILE A 281 1.24 3.45 6.22
N LYS A 282 1.83 4.44 5.55
CA LYS A 282 1.61 5.84 5.96
C LYS A 282 0.16 6.27 5.83
N ALA A 283 -0.53 5.85 4.78
CA ALA A 283 -1.95 6.12 4.62
C ALA A 283 -2.79 5.46 5.74
N PHE A 284 -2.47 4.22 6.10
CA PHE A 284 -3.09 3.52 7.23
C PHE A 284 -2.83 4.26 8.55
N GLU A 285 -1.58 4.57 8.88
CA GLU A 285 -1.20 5.29 10.10
C GLU A 285 -1.89 6.66 10.18
N TYR A 286 -1.90 7.41 9.08
CA TYR A 286 -2.48 8.74 9.00
C TYR A 286 -3.99 8.74 9.29
N VAL A 287 -4.73 7.78 8.73
CA VAL A 287 -6.17 7.64 9.00
C VAL A 287 -6.42 7.06 10.40
N ARG A 288 -5.58 6.11 10.86
CA ARG A 288 -5.62 5.55 12.22
C ARG A 288 -5.48 6.65 13.28
N GLU A 289 -4.50 7.53 13.14
CA GLU A 289 -4.28 8.65 14.06
C GLU A 289 -5.51 9.57 14.14
N LYS A 290 -6.19 9.82 13.01
CA LYS A 290 -7.45 10.59 12.99
C LYS A 290 -8.57 9.87 13.75
N ILE A 291 -8.73 8.56 13.55
CA ILE A 291 -9.73 7.75 14.27
C ILE A 291 -9.45 7.77 15.78
N GLU A 292 -8.20 7.55 16.17
CA GLU A 292 -7.77 7.58 17.57
C GLU A 292 -8.00 8.94 18.22
N ALA A 293 -7.68 10.03 17.50
CA ALA A 293 -7.91 11.40 17.99
C ALA A 293 -9.41 11.69 18.15
N ASP A 294 -10.25 11.27 17.19
CA ASP A 294 -11.71 11.42 17.29
C ASP A 294 -12.28 10.63 18.47
N ILE A 295 -11.90 9.36 18.64
CA ILE A 295 -12.33 8.53 19.77
C ILE A 295 -11.90 9.15 21.11
N ARG A 296 -10.68 9.69 21.20
CA ARG A 296 -10.21 10.40 22.41
C ARG A 296 -11.08 11.61 22.69
N SER A 297 -11.33 12.45 21.70
CA SER A 297 -12.21 13.62 21.82
C SER A 297 -13.64 13.24 22.25
N LYS A 298 -14.18 12.14 21.67
CA LYS A 298 -15.51 11.63 22.06
C LYS A 298 -15.55 11.15 23.51
N LYS A 299 -14.48 10.48 23.99
CA LYS A 299 -14.39 10.06 25.41
C LYS A 299 -14.35 11.26 26.36
N ASP A 300 -13.56 12.28 26.00
CA ASP A 300 -13.47 13.50 26.83
C ASP A 300 -14.81 14.24 26.84
N SER A 301 -15.46 14.38 25.69
CA SER A 301 -16.78 15.01 25.59
C SER A 301 -17.87 14.25 26.37
N LEU A 302 -17.83 12.90 26.28
CA LEU A 302 -18.75 12.02 27.00
C LEU A 302 -18.61 12.21 28.52
N ARG A 303 -17.37 12.20 28.99
CA ARG A 303 -17.08 12.40 30.41
C ARG A 303 -17.64 13.72 30.92
N LEU A 304 -17.32 14.82 30.23
CA LEU A 304 -17.81 16.16 30.57
C LEU A 304 -19.34 16.26 30.56
N SER A 305 -20.00 15.60 29.57
CA SER A 305 -21.47 15.66 29.46
C SER A 305 -22.21 14.89 30.55
N ILE A 306 -21.61 13.82 31.09
CA ILE A 306 -22.22 12.96 32.10
C ILE A 306 -21.89 13.45 33.51
N GLU A 307 -20.65 13.86 33.79
CA GLU A 307 -20.26 14.42 35.09
C GLU A 307 -20.98 15.74 35.38
N GLY A 308 -21.12 16.61 34.38
CA GLY A 308 -21.76 17.93 34.57
C GLY A 308 -20.98 18.81 35.53
N ASN A 309 -21.52 20.04 35.76
CA ASN A 309 -20.86 21.02 36.64
C ASN A 309 -20.97 20.70 38.14
N ASP A 310 -21.91 19.85 38.54
CA ASP A 310 -22.23 19.56 39.94
C ASP A 310 -21.75 18.17 40.40
N TYR A 311 -20.94 17.48 39.59
CA TYR A 311 -20.49 16.10 39.87
C TYR A 311 -19.83 15.98 41.25
N ASP A 312 -18.91 16.89 41.59
CA ASP A 312 -18.18 16.89 42.85
C ASP A 312 -19.08 17.15 44.05
N ALA A 313 -20.26 17.73 43.85
CA ALA A 313 -21.23 17.98 44.88
C ALA A 313 -22.23 16.82 45.09
N LEU A 314 -22.19 15.78 44.25
CA LEU A 314 -23.08 14.63 44.35
C LEU A 314 -22.67 13.71 45.52
N PRO A 315 -23.64 12.99 46.14
CA PRO A 315 -23.35 11.90 47.07
C PRO A 315 -22.47 10.82 46.43
N GLU A 316 -21.56 10.23 47.20
CA GLU A 316 -20.55 9.25 46.75
C GLU A 316 -21.17 8.08 45.99
N ASP A 317 -22.33 7.57 46.42
CA ASP A 317 -23.04 6.46 45.73
C ASP A 317 -23.54 6.85 44.34
N LYS A 318 -23.83 8.12 44.10
CA LYS A 318 -24.19 8.63 42.75
C LYS A 318 -22.96 8.85 41.90
N GLN A 319 -21.86 9.38 42.46
CA GLN A 319 -20.60 9.53 41.76
C GLN A 319 -20.08 8.18 41.25
N VAL A 320 -20.13 7.13 42.11
CA VAL A 320 -19.73 5.77 41.74
C VAL A 320 -20.58 5.21 40.58
N LYS A 321 -21.90 5.42 40.60
CA LYS A 321 -22.80 4.98 39.52
C LYS A 321 -22.50 5.70 38.19
N ILE A 322 -22.27 7.00 38.26
CA ILE A 322 -21.91 7.82 37.09
C ILE A 322 -20.57 7.36 36.53
N SER A 323 -19.54 7.22 37.39
CA SER A 323 -18.23 6.72 36.98
C SER A 323 -18.32 5.36 36.31
N HIS A 324 -19.07 4.41 36.86
CA HIS A 324 -19.26 3.09 36.26
C HIS A 324 -19.95 3.15 34.89
N SER A 325 -20.91 4.08 34.72
CA SER A 325 -21.54 4.28 33.39
C SER A 325 -20.58 4.87 32.40
N ILE A 326 -19.73 5.83 32.80
CA ILE A 326 -18.65 6.39 31.95
C ILE A 326 -17.67 5.29 31.54
N ASP A 327 -17.22 4.47 32.49
CA ASP A 327 -16.26 3.39 32.22
C ASP A 327 -16.80 2.40 31.18
N LYS A 328 -18.08 2.02 31.28
CA LYS A 328 -18.74 1.16 30.31
C LYS A 328 -18.79 1.76 28.89
N MET A 329 -19.17 3.03 28.80
CA MET A 329 -19.22 3.73 27.51
C MET A 329 -17.84 3.94 26.93
N GLN A 330 -16.84 4.24 27.74
CA GLN A 330 -15.45 4.34 27.30
C GLN A 330 -14.90 2.99 26.86
N ALA A 331 -15.26 1.90 27.54
CA ALA A 331 -14.92 0.54 27.11
C ALA A 331 -15.54 0.21 25.74
N ALA A 332 -16.82 0.56 25.51
CA ALA A 332 -17.47 0.41 24.23
C ALA A 332 -16.78 1.24 23.12
N LEU A 333 -16.34 2.48 23.41
CA LEU A 333 -15.56 3.28 22.46
C LEU A 333 -14.18 2.66 22.16
N ASN A 334 -13.58 1.94 23.12
CA ASN A 334 -12.32 1.22 22.87
C ASN A 334 -12.49 0.10 21.82
N THR A 335 -13.67 -0.54 21.75
CA THR A 335 -13.91 -1.59 20.76
C THR A 335 -13.80 -1.09 19.30
N GLU A 336 -13.98 0.22 19.08
CA GLU A 336 -13.80 0.84 17.77
C GLU A 336 -12.34 0.88 17.30
N LEU A 337 -11.40 0.76 18.21
CA LEU A 337 -9.95 0.72 17.94
C LEU A 337 -9.42 -0.71 17.74
N ASP A 338 -10.27 -1.72 17.88
CA ASP A 338 -9.87 -3.12 17.75
C ASP A 338 -10.01 -3.61 16.30
N THR A 339 -8.90 -4.00 15.69
CA THR A 339 -8.86 -4.54 14.33
C THR A 339 -9.46 -5.95 14.20
N GLY A 340 -9.68 -6.65 15.30
CA GLY A 340 -10.30 -7.98 15.36
C GLY A 340 -11.84 -7.96 15.42
N ILE A 341 -12.45 -6.82 15.79
CA ILE A 341 -13.90 -6.69 15.92
C ILE A 341 -14.51 -6.27 14.61
N GLU A 342 -15.24 -7.21 13.97
CA GLU A 342 -15.93 -6.93 12.71
C GLU A 342 -16.91 -5.76 12.87
N GLY A 343 -16.79 -4.76 11.98
CA GLY A 343 -17.60 -3.55 12.02
C GLY A 343 -17.02 -2.40 12.82
N SER A 344 -15.96 -2.58 13.61
CA SER A 344 -15.25 -1.47 14.24
C SER A 344 -14.64 -0.53 13.19
N ARG A 345 -14.37 0.73 13.58
CA ARG A 345 -13.74 1.72 12.69
C ARG A 345 -12.36 1.25 12.23
N MET A 346 -11.59 0.71 13.16
CA MET A 346 -10.23 0.21 12.87
C MET A 346 -10.26 -1.05 11.99
N TYR A 347 -11.24 -1.96 12.19
CA TYR A 347 -11.45 -3.10 11.31
C TYR A 347 -11.78 -2.65 9.88
N GLN A 348 -12.65 -1.64 9.73
CA GLN A 348 -13.00 -1.13 8.40
C GLN A 348 -11.79 -0.54 7.70
N LEU A 349 -10.98 0.26 8.41
CA LEU A 349 -9.74 0.81 7.87
C LEU A 349 -8.80 -0.31 7.40
N SER A 350 -8.48 -1.26 8.28
CA SER A 350 -7.49 -2.31 8.04
C SER A 350 -7.92 -3.37 7.01
N ARG A 351 -9.22 -3.66 6.90
CA ARG A 351 -9.72 -4.76 6.04
C ARG A 351 -10.37 -4.29 4.73
N ASN A 352 -10.81 -3.03 4.66
CA ASN A 352 -11.65 -2.57 3.56
C ASN A 352 -11.14 -1.33 2.83
N CYS A 353 -10.16 -0.61 3.39
CA CYS A 353 -9.74 0.69 2.85
C CYS A 353 -8.36 0.68 2.18
N ILE A 354 -7.46 -0.25 2.50
CA ILE A 354 -6.07 -0.23 2.02
C ILE A 354 -5.83 -1.35 1.01
N TYR A 355 -5.34 -1.00 -0.18
CA TYR A 355 -5.10 -1.94 -1.28
C TYR A 355 -3.79 -1.65 -2.01
N GLY A 356 -3.12 -2.69 -2.47
CA GLY A 356 -1.91 -2.55 -3.26
C GLY A 356 -1.57 -3.80 -4.07
N THR A 357 -0.74 -3.61 -5.10
CA THR A 357 -0.16 -4.70 -5.88
C THR A 357 1.33 -4.49 -6.08
N ASP A 358 2.05 -5.58 -6.23
CA ASP A 358 3.40 -5.59 -6.77
C ASP A 358 3.60 -6.83 -7.63
N ALA A 359 4.24 -6.67 -8.79
CA ALA A 359 4.53 -7.76 -9.72
C ALA A 359 5.64 -8.69 -9.20
N ASN A 360 6.47 -8.21 -8.25
CA ASN A 360 7.48 -9.01 -7.60
C ASN A 360 6.87 -9.73 -6.38
N PRO A 361 6.80 -11.08 -6.36
CA PRO A 361 6.19 -11.83 -5.27
C PRO A 361 6.84 -11.59 -3.92
N ARG A 362 8.15 -11.32 -3.91
CA ARG A 362 8.88 -10.99 -2.68
C ARG A 362 8.47 -9.63 -2.15
N MET A 363 8.32 -8.62 -3.02
CA MET A 363 7.88 -7.27 -2.60
C MET A 363 6.44 -7.29 -2.11
N ALA A 364 5.53 -7.95 -2.81
CA ALA A 364 4.15 -8.10 -2.35
C ALA A 364 4.08 -8.77 -0.96
N ARG A 365 4.89 -9.81 -0.72
CA ARG A 365 5.00 -10.46 0.60
C ARG A 365 5.59 -9.50 1.64
N THR A 366 6.66 -8.80 1.29
CA THR A 366 7.30 -7.82 2.17
C THR A 366 6.33 -6.72 2.57
N SER A 367 5.55 -6.20 1.61
CA SER A 367 4.50 -5.21 1.88
C SER A 367 3.46 -5.74 2.87
N LYS A 368 2.94 -6.96 2.66
CA LYS A 368 2.01 -7.60 3.61
C LYS A 368 2.60 -7.71 5.01
N MET A 369 3.84 -8.19 5.09
CA MET A 369 4.54 -8.36 6.38
C MET A 369 4.72 -7.01 7.09
N ASN A 370 5.10 -6.00 6.33
CA ASN A 370 5.31 -4.66 6.84
C ASN A 370 3.99 -4.04 7.35
N MET A 371 2.90 -4.19 6.60
CA MET A 371 1.55 -3.79 7.02
C MET A 371 1.14 -4.47 8.34
N ILE A 372 1.36 -5.78 8.48
CA ILE A 372 1.08 -6.52 9.72
C ILE A 372 1.89 -5.97 10.91
N MET A 373 3.18 -5.65 10.70
CA MET A 373 4.02 -5.08 11.74
C MET A 373 3.54 -3.71 12.21
N HIS A 374 2.84 -2.96 11.35
CA HIS A 374 2.21 -1.68 11.67
C HIS A 374 0.76 -1.80 12.17
N GLY A 375 0.28 -3.02 12.40
CA GLY A 375 -1.06 -3.27 12.97
C GLY A 375 -2.20 -3.32 11.95
N ASP A 376 -1.90 -3.26 10.65
CA ASP A 376 -2.90 -3.41 9.59
C ASP A 376 -3.26 -4.87 9.32
N GLY A 377 -4.48 -5.07 8.84
CA GLY A 377 -4.99 -6.38 8.47
C GLY A 377 -4.52 -6.92 7.11
N HIS A 378 -3.75 -6.19 6.32
CA HIS A 378 -3.03 -6.56 5.07
C HIS A 378 -3.81 -7.35 4.00
N GLY A 379 -5.10 -7.50 4.15
CA GLY A 379 -5.93 -8.30 3.22
C GLY A 379 -6.07 -7.73 1.81
N GLY A 380 -5.68 -6.46 1.58
CA GLY A 380 -5.79 -5.77 0.30
C GLY A 380 -4.53 -5.78 -0.56
N VAL A 381 -3.41 -6.35 -0.10
CA VAL A 381 -2.16 -6.41 -0.89
C VAL A 381 -2.10 -7.72 -1.68
N HIS A 382 -1.79 -7.63 -2.98
CA HIS A 382 -1.75 -8.78 -3.88
C HIS A 382 -0.46 -8.83 -4.68
N HIS A 383 0.08 -10.05 -4.87
CA HIS A 383 1.10 -10.32 -5.89
C HIS A 383 0.38 -10.41 -7.24
N HIS A 384 0.52 -9.38 -8.05
CA HIS A 384 -0.07 -9.31 -9.39
C HIS A 384 0.54 -8.17 -10.19
N ASP A 385 0.44 -8.22 -11.52
CA ASP A 385 0.78 -7.07 -12.37
C ASP A 385 -0.17 -5.90 -12.05
N GLY A 386 0.39 -4.76 -11.65
CA GLY A 386 -0.37 -3.57 -11.28
C GLY A 386 -1.19 -2.95 -12.43
N LEU A 387 -0.83 -3.29 -13.68
CA LEU A 387 -1.57 -2.88 -14.87
C LEU A 387 -2.85 -3.71 -15.10
N LEU A 388 -3.02 -4.83 -14.40
CA LEU A 388 -4.18 -5.71 -14.54
C LEU A 388 -5.12 -5.62 -13.34
N ASN A 389 -6.39 -5.97 -13.56
CA ASN A 389 -7.37 -6.06 -12.49
C ASN A 389 -7.15 -7.34 -11.67
N VAL A 390 -7.23 -7.22 -10.36
CA VAL A 390 -7.16 -8.35 -9.43
C VAL A 390 -7.99 -8.09 -8.18
N ASN A 391 -8.78 -9.04 -7.78
CA ASN A 391 -9.55 -8.99 -6.55
C ASN A 391 -10.31 -7.66 -6.35
N GLY A 392 -10.01 -6.92 -5.29
CA GLY A 392 -10.59 -5.60 -5.04
C GLY A 392 -9.89 -4.43 -5.76
N ILE A 393 -8.98 -4.69 -6.70
CA ILE A 393 -8.26 -3.63 -7.44
C ILE A 393 -8.74 -3.63 -8.88
N PHE A 394 -9.67 -2.72 -9.19
CA PHE A 394 -10.27 -2.55 -10.50
C PHE A 394 -10.74 -1.10 -10.71
N GLU A 395 -11.18 -0.76 -11.90
CA GLU A 395 -11.50 0.60 -12.31
C GLU A 395 -12.63 1.24 -11.50
N GLU A 396 -12.58 2.57 -11.35
CA GLU A 396 -13.58 3.43 -10.69
C GLU A 396 -13.90 3.09 -9.22
N ARG A 397 -12.92 2.54 -8.51
CA ARG A 397 -13.13 2.08 -7.13
C ARG A 397 -12.46 2.93 -6.06
N PHE A 398 -11.36 3.61 -6.35
CA PHE A 398 -10.52 4.24 -5.34
C PHE A 398 -10.79 5.73 -5.20
N ASP A 399 -10.77 6.20 -3.96
CA ASP A 399 -10.89 7.61 -3.61
C ASP A 399 -9.51 8.29 -3.66
N VAL A 400 -8.46 7.56 -3.24
CA VAL A 400 -7.08 8.07 -3.18
C VAL A 400 -6.11 7.04 -3.78
N ILE A 401 -5.17 7.54 -4.59
CA ILE A 401 -4.03 6.74 -5.07
C ILE A 401 -2.73 7.47 -4.72
N LEU A 402 -1.80 6.72 -4.14
CA LEU A 402 -0.45 7.15 -3.81
C LEU A 402 0.52 6.12 -4.40
N THR A 403 1.44 6.53 -5.27
CA THR A 403 2.31 5.55 -5.92
C THR A 403 3.61 6.15 -6.44
N ASN A 404 4.64 5.31 -6.49
CA ASN A 404 5.92 5.59 -7.14
C ASN A 404 6.19 4.47 -8.16
N PRO A 405 5.69 4.60 -9.41
CA PRO A 405 5.87 3.57 -10.42
C PRO A 405 7.35 3.42 -10.82
N PRO A 406 7.77 2.26 -11.36
CA PRO A 406 9.12 2.09 -11.88
C PRO A 406 9.39 3.06 -13.04
N PHE A 407 10.58 3.70 -13.04
CA PHE A 407 10.96 4.72 -14.03
C PHE A 407 11.80 4.16 -15.16
N GLY A 408 11.57 4.68 -16.37
CA GLY A 408 12.42 4.43 -17.55
C GLY A 408 12.42 2.99 -18.04
N GLN A 409 11.56 2.15 -17.50
CA GLN A 409 11.34 0.80 -18.00
C GLN A 409 10.29 0.83 -19.11
N ASN A 410 10.37 -0.14 -20.02
CA ASN A 410 9.39 -0.29 -21.09
C ASN A 410 8.65 -1.61 -20.93
N VAL A 411 7.34 -1.58 -21.09
CA VAL A 411 6.55 -2.79 -21.32
C VAL A 411 6.88 -3.30 -22.71
N ASP A 412 7.23 -4.58 -22.82
CA ASP A 412 7.53 -5.19 -24.11
C ASP A 412 6.27 -5.18 -24.99
N ARG A 413 6.43 -4.72 -26.24
CA ARG A 413 5.33 -4.74 -27.21
C ARG A 413 4.83 -6.14 -27.53
N GLY A 414 5.66 -7.15 -27.31
CA GLY A 414 5.32 -8.56 -27.44
C GLY A 414 4.74 -9.21 -26.19
N GLN A 415 4.65 -8.48 -25.07
CA GLN A 415 4.06 -9.00 -23.85
C GLN A 415 2.55 -9.20 -24.04
N LEU A 416 2.15 -10.46 -24.00
CA LEU A 416 0.76 -10.87 -24.16
C LEU A 416 0.15 -11.18 -22.80
N ILE A 417 -1.10 -10.87 -22.66
CA ILE A 417 -1.92 -11.32 -21.54
C ILE A 417 -2.09 -12.84 -21.67
N SER A 418 -1.83 -13.57 -20.60
CA SER A 418 -1.74 -15.03 -20.61
C SER A 418 -2.70 -15.68 -19.60
N GLU A 419 -2.90 -16.98 -19.71
CA GLU A 419 -3.66 -17.75 -18.71
C GLU A 419 -3.06 -17.67 -17.30
N ALA A 420 -1.74 -17.37 -17.18
CA ALA A 420 -1.09 -17.20 -15.89
C ALA A 420 -1.48 -15.89 -15.18
N ASP A 421 -1.98 -14.91 -15.93
CA ASP A 421 -2.46 -13.64 -15.40
C ASP A 421 -3.88 -13.74 -14.82
N LYS A 422 -4.58 -14.86 -15.08
CA LYS A 422 -5.89 -15.12 -14.48
C LYS A 422 -5.78 -15.37 -12.98
N PHE A 423 -6.66 -14.75 -12.24
CA PHE A 423 -6.82 -15.07 -10.84
C PHE A 423 -7.61 -16.38 -10.70
N THR A 424 -6.97 -17.42 -10.14
CA THR A 424 -7.51 -18.80 -10.18
C THR A 424 -8.09 -19.29 -8.86
N ASP A 425 -7.98 -18.52 -7.77
CA ASP A 425 -8.48 -18.92 -6.46
C ASP A 425 -9.99 -18.76 -6.35
N GLU A 426 -10.70 -19.87 -6.41
CA GLU A 426 -12.16 -19.91 -6.41
C GLU A 426 -12.80 -19.48 -5.08
N GLU A 427 -12.14 -19.69 -3.94
CA GLU A 427 -12.66 -19.25 -2.64
C GLU A 427 -12.61 -17.72 -2.55
N MET A 428 -11.50 -17.12 -2.97
CA MET A 428 -11.35 -15.67 -3.00
C MET A 428 -12.26 -15.02 -4.05
N LYS A 429 -12.43 -15.63 -5.21
CA LYS A 429 -13.42 -15.17 -6.20
C LYS A 429 -14.82 -15.10 -5.59
N LYS A 430 -15.25 -16.13 -4.87
CA LYS A 430 -16.55 -16.13 -4.18
C LYS A 430 -16.63 -15.03 -3.13
N LYS A 431 -15.58 -14.82 -2.34
CA LYS A 431 -15.50 -13.74 -1.34
C LYS A 431 -15.63 -12.36 -1.99
N TYR A 432 -14.86 -12.08 -3.04
CA TYR A 432 -14.90 -10.79 -3.73
C TYR A 432 -16.19 -10.59 -4.53
N LYS A 433 -16.74 -11.66 -5.13
CA LYS A 433 -18.05 -11.61 -5.79
C LYS A 433 -19.17 -11.28 -4.79
N LYS A 434 -19.13 -11.87 -3.59
CA LYS A 434 -20.06 -11.51 -2.51
C LYS A 434 -19.91 -10.03 -2.09
N LYS A 435 -18.67 -9.52 -2.06
CA LYS A 435 -18.35 -8.14 -1.62
C LYS A 435 -18.72 -7.10 -2.68
N TYR A 436 -18.45 -7.35 -3.96
CA TYR A 436 -18.53 -6.34 -5.03
C TYR A 436 -19.59 -6.66 -6.10
N GLY A 437 -20.21 -7.84 -6.07
CA GLY A 437 -21.28 -8.20 -6.99
C GLY A 437 -20.85 -8.19 -8.45
N ALA A 438 -21.69 -7.60 -9.31
CA ALA A 438 -21.47 -7.53 -10.76
C ALA A 438 -20.20 -6.75 -11.16
N ALA A 439 -19.79 -5.76 -10.38
CA ALA A 439 -18.58 -5.00 -10.66
C ALA A 439 -17.31 -5.88 -10.63
N TYR A 440 -17.29 -6.90 -9.76
CA TYR A 440 -16.19 -7.85 -9.73
C TYR A 440 -16.18 -8.79 -10.94
N ASP A 441 -17.36 -9.25 -11.37
CA ASP A 441 -17.47 -10.09 -12.58
C ASP A 441 -17.00 -9.32 -13.83
N GLU A 442 -17.32 -8.01 -13.91
CA GLU A 442 -16.84 -7.15 -14.99
C GLU A 442 -15.32 -6.92 -14.92
N ALA A 443 -14.79 -6.72 -13.70
CA ALA A 443 -13.37 -6.54 -13.49
C ALA A 443 -12.52 -7.73 -13.97
N LEU A 444 -13.02 -8.96 -13.80
CA LEU A 444 -12.31 -10.16 -14.26
C LEU A 444 -12.24 -10.25 -15.79
N LYS A 445 -13.19 -9.69 -16.51
CA LYS A 445 -13.22 -9.72 -17.98
C LYS A 445 -12.02 -8.98 -18.59
N GLN A 446 -11.43 -8.01 -17.90
CA GLN A 446 -10.22 -7.33 -18.41
C GLN A 446 -9.12 -8.33 -18.78
N VAL A 447 -8.93 -9.37 -17.98
CA VAL A 447 -7.96 -10.43 -18.27
C VAL A 447 -8.57 -11.54 -19.14
N ASP A 448 -9.76 -12.01 -18.77
CA ASP A 448 -10.37 -13.19 -19.39
C ASP A 448 -10.68 -13.00 -20.88
N ASP A 449 -11.15 -11.81 -21.28
CA ASP A 449 -11.55 -11.51 -22.66
C ASP A 449 -10.36 -11.09 -23.56
N HIS A 450 -9.20 -10.74 -22.96
CA HIS A 450 -8.04 -10.24 -23.71
C HIS A 450 -6.83 -11.21 -23.73
N ILE A 451 -7.03 -12.47 -23.38
CA ILE A 451 -5.97 -13.48 -23.44
C ILE A 451 -5.47 -13.62 -24.85
N GLY A 452 -4.13 -13.56 -25.01
CA GLY A 452 -3.45 -13.58 -26.30
C GLY A 452 -3.32 -12.21 -26.98
N GLU A 453 -3.91 -11.17 -26.41
CA GLU A 453 -3.72 -9.78 -26.85
C GLU A 453 -2.53 -9.13 -26.14
N SER A 454 -2.00 -8.05 -26.71
CA SER A 454 -0.92 -7.29 -26.08
C SER A 454 -1.42 -6.56 -24.83
N LEU A 455 -0.65 -6.59 -23.74
CA LEU A 455 -0.94 -5.80 -22.53
C LEU A 455 -1.14 -4.31 -22.86
N LEU A 456 -0.39 -3.79 -23.82
CA LEU A 456 -0.49 -2.39 -24.24
C LEU A 456 -1.85 -2.07 -24.88
N SER A 457 -2.56 -3.05 -25.46
CA SER A 457 -3.87 -2.81 -26.09
C SER A 457 -4.98 -2.46 -25.10
N LEU A 458 -4.78 -2.75 -23.82
CA LEU A 458 -5.71 -2.36 -22.76
C LEU A 458 -5.71 -0.84 -22.49
N TYR A 459 -4.67 -0.13 -22.94
CA TYR A 459 -4.45 1.29 -22.61
C TYR A 459 -4.51 2.17 -23.84
N ASP A 460 -5.18 3.30 -23.73
CA ASP A 460 -5.26 4.32 -24.79
C ASP A 460 -3.86 4.86 -25.12
N LEU A 461 -3.03 5.05 -24.09
CA LEU A 461 -1.64 5.49 -24.24
C LEU A 461 -0.68 4.39 -24.68
N GLY A 462 -1.07 3.13 -24.72
CA GLY A 462 -0.22 1.99 -25.11
C GLY A 462 0.29 2.06 -26.54
N ASN A 463 -0.44 2.73 -27.45
CA ASN A 463 0.03 3.01 -28.79
C ASN A 463 1.00 4.21 -28.86
N THR A 464 0.94 5.09 -27.89
CA THR A 464 1.75 6.33 -27.82
C THR A 464 3.07 6.11 -27.11
N SER A 465 3.06 5.34 -26.01
CA SER A 465 4.23 5.10 -25.17
C SER A 465 4.22 3.68 -24.62
N THR A 466 5.42 3.10 -24.48
CA THR A 466 5.65 1.83 -23.78
C THR A 466 6.23 2.05 -22.39
N LEU A 467 6.49 3.30 -22.00
CA LEU A 467 7.06 3.65 -20.69
C LEU A 467 6.11 3.25 -19.57
N THR A 468 6.63 2.52 -18.61
CA THR A 468 5.87 1.97 -17.48
C THR A 468 5.19 3.08 -16.68
N GLU A 469 5.92 4.16 -16.37
CA GLU A 469 5.36 5.31 -15.65
C GLU A 469 4.18 5.98 -16.37
N VAL A 470 4.20 6.00 -17.71
CA VAL A 470 3.09 6.56 -18.51
C VAL A 470 1.85 5.66 -18.44
N LEU A 471 2.04 4.35 -18.54
CA LEU A 471 0.92 3.40 -18.43
C LEU A 471 0.32 3.41 -17.03
N PHE A 472 1.15 3.53 -15.98
CA PHE A 472 0.64 3.67 -14.61
C PHE A 472 -0.07 5.00 -14.36
N MET A 473 0.30 6.09 -15.03
CA MET A 473 -0.51 7.32 -14.98
C MET A 473 -1.94 7.07 -15.47
N GLU A 474 -2.11 6.43 -16.62
CA GLU A 474 -3.44 6.07 -17.16
C GLU A 474 -4.12 5.06 -16.23
N ARG A 475 -3.41 4.02 -15.77
CA ARG A 475 -3.96 3.03 -14.83
C ARG A 475 -4.52 3.68 -13.57
N CYS A 476 -3.76 4.56 -12.93
CA CYS A 476 -4.19 5.27 -11.73
C CYS A 476 -5.44 6.13 -12.00
N LEU A 477 -5.49 6.83 -13.13
CA LEU A 477 -6.68 7.62 -13.51
C LEU A 477 -7.91 6.72 -13.64
N ARG A 478 -7.78 5.55 -14.27
CA ARG A 478 -8.89 4.59 -14.44
C ARG A 478 -9.34 3.96 -13.12
N LEU A 479 -8.40 3.69 -12.22
CA LEU A 479 -8.69 3.14 -10.89
C LEU A 479 -9.47 4.12 -10.00
N LEU A 480 -9.28 5.44 -10.18
CA LEU A 480 -9.97 6.46 -9.39
C LEU A 480 -11.47 6.52 -9.70
N LYS A 481 -12.28 6.73 -8.68
CA LYS A 481 -13.65 7.22 -8.81
C LYS A 481 -13.68 8.63 -9.44
N LYS A 482 -14.82 9.06 -9.95
CA LYS A 482 -15.04 10.47 -10.30
C LYS A 482 -14.83 11.35 -9.06
N GLY A 483 -14.02 12.40 -9.19
CA GLY A 483 -13.62 13.26 -8.08
C GLY A 483 -12.51 12.69 -7.18
N GLY A 484 -12.10 11.43 -7.37
CA GLY A 484 -10.97 10.83 -6.67
C GLY A 484 -9.63 11.48 -7.03
N ARG A 485 -8.66 11.40 -6.14
CA ARG A 485 -7.38 12.10 -6.25
C ARG A 485 -6.19 11.18 -6.17
N MET A 486 -5.10 11.54 -6.83
CA MET A 486 -3.86 10.77 -6.84
C MET A 486 -2.62 11.64 -6.68
N GLY A 487 -1.59 11.08 -6.06
CA GLY A 487 -0.23 11.61 -6.03
C GLY A 487 0.74 10.58 -6.60
N MET A 488 1.55 11.02 -7.55
CA MET A 488 2.52 10.18 -8.22
C MET A 488 3.90 10.80 -8.19
N VAL A 489 4.91 9.97 -7.93
CA VAL A 489 6.30 10.33 -8.19
C VAL A 489 6.57 10.06 -9.66
N LEU A 490 6.99 11.07 -10.41
CA LEU A 490 7.22 10.95 -11.85
C LEU A 490 8.58 11.55 -12.23
N PRO A 491 9.27 11.01 -13.24
CA PRO A 491 10.43 11.66 -13.84
C PRO A 491 10.02 13.03 -14.42
N GLU A 492 10.83 14.06 -14.21
CA GLU A 492 10.57 15.40 -14.75
C GLU A 492 10.39 15.38 -16.28
N GLY A 493 11.01 14.41 -16.98
CA GLY A 493 10.84 14.19 -18.41
C GLY A 493 9.39 14.00 -18.86
N VAL A 494 8.52 13.43 -18.02
CA VAL A 494 7.09 13.28 -18.34
C VAL A 494 6.41 14.65 -18.51
N LEU A 495 6.84 15.65 -17.74
CA LEU A 495 6.26 16.98 -17.73
C LEU A 495 6.80 17.88 -18.85
N ASN A 496 8.06 17.72 -19.28
CA ASN A 496 8.74 18.66 -20.16
C ASN A 496 9.17 18.09 -21.53
N ASN A 497 9.20 16.74 -21.71
CA ASN A 497 9.62 16.16 -22.97
C ASN A 497 8.54 16.35 -24.05
N LYS A 498 8.95 16.89 -25.20
CA LYS A 498 8.05 17.09 -26.37
C LYS A 498 7.44 15.79 -26.89
N ASN A 499 8.18 14.69 -26.83
CA ASN A 499 7.69 13.37 -27.29
C ASN A 499 6.54 12.82 -26.43
N LEU A 500 6.36 13.34 -25.22
CA LEU A 500 5.29 12.95 -24.29
C LEU A 500 4.15 14.00 -24.23
N GLN A 501 4.07 14.89 -25.22
CA GLN A 501 3.00 15.87 -25.29
C GLN A 501 1.62 15.18 -25.36
N ALA A 502 1.45 14.16 -26.18
CA ALA A 502 0.20 13.42 -26.29
C ALA A 502 -0.23 12.76 -24.96
N VAL A 503 0.73 12.37 -24.12
CA VAL A 503 0.46 11.87 -22.75
C VAL A 503 -0.17 12.98 -21.91
N ARG A 504 0.41 14.17 -21.90
CA ARG A 504 -0.13 15.31 -21.13
C ARG A 504 -1.53 15.73 -21.63
N GLU A 505 -1.72 15.77 -22.93
CA GLU A 505 -3.01 16.08 -23.57
C GLU A 505 -4.10 15.04 -23.24
N TYR A 506 -3.71 13.79 -23.01
CA TYR A 506 -4.65 12.74 -22.59
C TYR A 506 -5.33 13.06 -21.25
N PHE A 507 -4.60 13.69 -20.32
CA PHE A 507 -5.11 14.04 -19.00
C PHE A 507 -5.90 15.34 -18.97
N GLU A 508 -5.66 16.28 -19.92
CA GLU A 508 -6.29 17.61 -19.95
C GLU A 508 -7.83 17.55 -19.95
N GLY A 509 -8.43 16.51 -20.54
CA GLY A 509 -9.88 16.36 -20.59
C GLY A 509 -10.46 15.38 -19.55
N LYS A 510 -9.68 14.91 -18.59
CA LYS A 510 -10.07 13.83 -17.69
C LYS A 510 -9.76 14.13 -16.22
N ALA A 511 -8.78 15.00 -15.95
CA ALA A 511 -8.33 15.31 -14.61
C ALA A 511 -7.85 16.76 -14.49
N LYS A 512 -7.97 17.33 -13.29
CA LYS A 512 -7.32 18.60 -12.91
C LYS A 512 -5.98 18.28 -12.23
N ILE A 513 -4.95 19.02 -12.58
CA ILE A 513 -3.71 19.05 -11.82
C ILE A 513 -3.98 19.94 -10.60
N ILE A 514 -3.79 19.39 -9.41
CA ILE A 514 -4.05 20.07 -8.15
C ILE A 514 -2.81 20.57 -7.44
N LEU A 515 -1.62 19.99 -7.76
CA LEU A 515 -0.31 20.46 -7.33
C LEU A 515 0.78 19.81 -8.19
N ILE A 516 1.82 20.58 -8.54
CA ILE A 516 3.09 20.05 -9.03
C ILE A 516 4.18 20.53 -8.07
N CYS A 517 4.94 19.59 -7.49
CA CYS A 517 6.06 19.89 -6.62
C CYS A 517 7.36 19.35 -7.24
N SER A 518 8.26 20.26 -7.63
CA SER A 518 9.62 19.92 -8.08
C SER A 518 10.51 19.75 -6.85
N ILE A 519 11.12 18.57 -6.72
CA ILE A 519 12.00 18.23 -5.60
C ILE A 519 13.45 18.06 -6.08
N PRO A 520 14.46 18.17 -5.19
CA PRO A 520 15.86 17.98 -5.54
C PRO A 520 16.12 16.60 -6.15
N GLN A 521 17.07 16.55 -7.09
CA GLN A 521 17.47 15.31 -7.75
C GLN A 521 18.08 14.29 -6.78
N ASP A 522 18.77 14.78 -5.76
CA ASP A 522 19.51 13.97 -4.80
C ASP A 522 18.63 13.23 -3.78
N VAL A 523 17.36 13.58 -3.66
CA VAL A 523 16.39 12.91 -2.78
C VAL A 523 16.33 11.39 -3.01
N PHE A 524 16.45 10.95 -4.25
CA PHE A 524 16.41 9.53 -4.62
C PHE A 524 17.78 8.89 -4.88
N ILE A 525 18.88 9.65 -4.73
CA ILE A 525 20.25 9.10 -4.89
C ILE A 525 20.54 8.03 -3.84
N ALA A 526 20.15 8.25 -2.58
CA ALA A 526 20.30 7.26 -1.52
C ALA A 526 19.53 5.97 -1.80
N ALA A 527 18.44 6.06 -2.58
CA ALA A 527 17.67 4.92 -3.08
C ALA A 527 18.19 4.34 -4.41
N GLY A 528 19.25 4.93 -5.00
CA GLY A 528 19.90 4.43 -6.22
C GLY A 528 19.39 5.06 -7.53
N ALA A 529 18.45 6.01 -7.50
CA ALA A 529 17.95 6.66 -8.70
C ALA A 529 18.73 7.94 -9.03
N THR A 530 19.05 8.12 -10.31
CA THR A 530 19.79 9.32 -10.80
C THR A 530 18.89 10.30 -11.55
N VAL A 531 17.62 10.00 -11.68
CA VAL A 531 16.62 10.81 -12.39
C VAL A 531 16.07 11.87 -11.45
N LYS A 532 15.93 13.13 -11.91
CA LYS A 532 15.24 14.17 -11.16
C LYS A 532 13.72 13.89 -11.15
N PRO A 533 13.12 13.71 -9.98
CA PRO A 533 11.69 13.46 -9.86
C PRO A 533 10.90 14.76 -9.68
N SER A 534 9.61 14.68 -9.99
CA SER A 534 8.59 15.63 -9.60
C SER A 534 7.43 14.90 -8.95
N LEU A 535 6.80 15.51 -7.96
CA LEU A 535 5.58 14.99 -7.34
C LEU A 535 4.40 15.65 -8.05
N VAL A 536 3.56 14.85 -8.66
CA VAL A 536 2.41 15.30 -9.44
C VAL A 536 1.13 14.83 -8.79
N PHE A 537 0.28 15.79 -8.46
CA PHE A 537 -1.00 15.52 -7.83
C PHE A 537 -2.13 15.91 -8.78
N MET A 538 -3.06 14.99 -8.99
CA MET A 538 -4.19 15.15 -9.89
C MET A 538 -5.48 14.72 -9.20
N ARG A 539 -6.59 15.29 -9.63
CA ARG A 539 -7.93 14.87 -9.26
C ARG A 539 -8.73 14.54 -10.53
N ARG A 540 -9.26 13.33 -10.61
CA ARG A 540 -10.15 12.93 -11.72
C ARG A 540 -11.37 13.85 -11.74
N PHE A 541 -11.83 14.25 -12.91
CA PHE A 541 -13.03 15.08 -13.04
C PHE A 541 -14.23 14.46 -12.32
N THR A 542 -15.04 15.31 -11.71
CA THR A 542 -16.40 14.96 -11.30
C THR A 542 -17.30 14.83 -12.54
N ASN A 543 -18.51 14.31 -12.40
CA ASN A 543 -19.46 14.24 -13.50
C ASN A 543 -19.82 15.64 -14.03
N ASP A 544 -19.92 16.64 -13.16
CA ASP A 544 -20.22 18.02 -13.53
C ASP A 544 -19.07 18.64 -14.31
N GLU A 545 -17.83 18.47 -13.87
CA GLU A 545 -16.63 18.95 -14.57
C GLU A 545 -16.41 18.28 -15.92
N GLU A 546 -16.70 16.99 -16.04
CA GLU A 546 -16.64 16.27 -17.31
C GLU A 546 -17.68 16.81 -18.30
N SER A 547 -18.89 17.09 -17.81
CA SER A 547 -19.96 17.69 -18.61
C SER A 547 -19.61 19.13 -19.03
N GLU A 548 -19.07 19.92 -18.09
CA GLU A 548 -18.62 21.30 -18.37
C GLU A 548 -17.49 21.31 -19.41
N TYR A 549 -16.49 20.47 -19.26
CA TYR A 549 -15.39 20.34 -20.21
C TYR A 549 -15.90 19.93 -21.61
N ALA A 550 -16.81 18.96 -21.67
CA ALA A 550 -17.41 18.51 -22.93
C ALA A 550 -18.18 19.64 -23.62
N ASN A 551 -18.93 20.47 -22.87
CA ASN A 551 -19.63 21.66 -23.38
C ASN A 551 -18.63 22.70 -23.91
N CYS A 552 -17.59 23.05 -23.12
CA CYS A 552 -16.54 23.98 -23.55
C CYS A 552 -15.83 23.50 -24.82
N LYS A 553 -15.57 22.20 -24.93
CA LYS A 553 -14.97 21.57 -26.11
C LYS A 553 -15.88 21.66 -27.33
N SER A 554 -17.17 21.39 -27.17
CA SER A 554 -18.18 21.49 -28.24
C SER A 554 -18.32 22.91 -28.74
N GLU A 555 -18.42 23.89 -27.84
CA GLU A 555 -18.49 25.31 -28.18
C GLU A 555 -17.23 25.79 -28.89
N ALA A 556 -16.03 25.43 -28.36
CA ALA A 556 -14.77 25.81 -28.98
C ALA A 556 -14.61 25.21 -30.38
N LEU A 557 -15.00 23.97 -30.56
CA LEU A 557 -14.97 23.30 -31.86
C LEU A 557 -15.92 23.99 -32.85
N ALA A 558 -17.14 24.35 -32.44
CA ALA A 558 -18.09 25.06 -33.26
C ALA A 558 -17.57 26.47 -33.65
N GLU A 559 -16.97 27.19 -32.69
CA GLU A 559 -16.38 28.52 -32.92
C GLU A 559 -15.22 28.45 -33.95
N VAL A 560 -14.29 27.53 -33.78
CA VAL A 560 -13.15 27.37 -34.70
C VAL A 560 -13.60 26.84 -36.08
N THR A 561 -14.53 25.88 -36.12
CA THR A 561 -15.08 25.34 -37.36
C THR A 561 -15.76 26.45 -38.17
N ALA A 562 -16.50 27.36 -37.53
CA ALA A 562 -17.14 28.48 -38.19
C ALA A 562 -16.13 29.43 -38.90
N LEU A 563 -14.90 29.56 -38.35
CA LEU A 563 -13.85 30.36 -39.00
C LEU A 563 -13.37 29.73 -40.32
N HIS A 564 -13.41 28.39 -40.42
CA HIS A 564 -12.97 27.63 -41.58
C HIS A 564 -14.12 27.16 -42.48
N GLN A 565 -15.39 27.52 -42.19
CA GLN A 565 -16.56 26.98 -42.85
C GLN A 565 -16.52 27.20 -44.38
N ALA A 566 -16.08 28.38 -44.84
CA ALA A 566 -15.98 28.67 -46.27
C ALA A 566 -14.98 27.76 -47.01
N GLU A 567 -13.91 27.34 -46.36
CA GLU A 567 -12.91 26.45 -46.92
C GLU A 567 -13.41 25.00 -46.93
N ILE A 568 -14.08 24.58 -45.86
CA ILE A 568 -14.77 23.29 -45.76
C ILE A 568 -15.77 23.15 -46.89
N ASP A 569 -16.70 24.11 -47.02
CA ASP A 569 -17.73 24.11 -48.06
C ASP A 569 -17.15 24.02 -49.48
N LYS A 570 -16.03 24.72 -49.72
CA LYS A 570 -15.34 24.71 -51.04
C LYS A 570 -14.77 23.31 -51.32
N LEU A 571 -14.11 22.68 -50.33
CA LEU A 571 -13.51 21.35 -50.50
C LEU A 571 -14.60 20.27 -50.65
N GLU A 572 -15.66 20.35 -49.86
CA GLU A 572 -16.80 19.43 -49.94
C GLU A 572 -17.54 19.58 -51.27
N ALA A 573 -17.76 20.79 -51.74
CA ALA A 573 -18.33 21.04 -53.07
C ALA A 573 -17.42 20.47 -54.18
N THR A 574 -16.10 20.54 -54.02
CA THR A 574 -15.15 19.97 -55.00
C THR A 574 -15.24 18.45 -55.01
N ILE A 575 -15.33 17.81 -53.87
CA ILE A 575 -15.50 16.36 -53.71
C ILE A 575 -16.84 15.92 -54.31
N ALA A 576 -17.92 16.62 -54.00
CA ALA A 576 -19.24 16.31 -54.53
C ALA A 576 -19.31 16.43 -56.06
N LYS A 577 -18.69 17.48 -56.63
CA LYS A 577 -18.56 17.61 -58.12
C LYS A 577 -17.76 16.48 -58.73
N ALA A 578 -16.66 16.05 -58.07
CA ALA A 578 -15.86 14.95 -58.54
C ALA A 578 -16.61 13.60 -58.47
N ASP A 579 -17.48 13.42 -57.48
CA ASP A 579 -18.35 12.25 -57.38
C ASP A 579 -19.39 12.22 -58.51
N ALA A 580 -20.09 13.32 -58.73
CA ALA A 580 -21.05 13.43 -59.80
C ALA A 580 -20.40 13.19 -61.20
N LEU A 581 -19.20 13.74 -61.41
CA LEU A 581 -18.44 13.55 -62.67
C LEU A 581 -17.99 12.07 -62.76
N THR A 582 -17.61 11.42 -61.67
CA THR A 582 -17.25 9.99 -61.69
C THR A 582 -18.39 9.10 -62.18
N GLU A 583 -19.62 9.33 -61.72
CA GLU A 583 -20.80 8.58 -62.21
C GLU A 583 -21.11 8.90 -63.67
N SER A 584 -21.07 10.18 -64.13
CA SER A 584 -21.23 10.54 -65.50
C SER A 584 -20.23 9.86 -66.43
N LEU A 585 -18.94 9.98 -66.11
CA LEU A 585 -17.85 9.35 -66.88
C LEU A 585 -17.92 7.83 -66.91
N LYS A 586 -18.48 7.21 -65.89
CA LYS A 586 -18.70 5.75 -65.83
C LYS A 586 -19.78 5.30 -66.80
N ASP A 587 -20.85 6.06 -66.90
CA ASP A 587 -21.93 5.84 -67.86
C ASP A 587 -21.51 6.13 -69.31
N ASP A 588 -20.71 7.17 -69.51
CA ASP A 588 -20.18 7.51 -70.87
C ASP A 588 -19.17 6.47 -71.32
N LEU A 589 -18.31 5.96 -70.43
CA LEU A 589 -17.41 4.85 -70.71
C LEU A 589 -18.17 3.57 -71.08
N LYS A 590 -19.29 3.29 -70.41
CA LYS A 590 -20.16 2.16 -70.70
C LYS A 590 -20.78 2.28 -72.08
N LYS A 591 -21.29 3.47 -72.41
CA LYS A 591 -21.86 3.79 -73.76
C LYS A 591 -20.80 3.66 -74.86
N ALA A 592 -19.61 4.27 -74.66
CA ALA A 592 -18.51 4.19 -75.61
C ALA A 592 -17.99 2.76 -75.81
N LYS A 593 -17.87 1.94 -74.75
CA LYS A 593 -17.52 0.50 -74.88
C LYS A 593 -18.58 -0.29 -75.64
N THR A 594 -19.86 0.03 -75.50
CA THR A 594 -20.97 -0.57 -76.25
C THR A 594 -20.88 -0.20 -77.73
N LYS A 595 -20.65 1.07 -78.06
CA LYS A 595 -20.40 1.54 -79.44
C LYS A 595 -19.18 0.83 -80.07
N LEU A 596 -18.08 0.66 -79.33
CA LEU A 596 -16.88 -0.02 -79.80
C LEU A 596 -17.18 -1.50 -80.14
N LYS A 597 -17.93 -2.18 -79.27
CA LYS A 597 -18.33 -3.58 -79.47
C LYS A 597 -19.21 -3.75 -80.70
N GLN A 598 -20.13 -2.79 -80.95
CA GLN A 598 -20.98 -2.78 -82.15
C GLN A 598 -20.16 -2.45 -83.42
N ALA A 599 -19.28 -1.45 -83.42
CA ALA A 599 -18.43 -1.09 -84.57
C ALA A 599 -17.48 -2.22 -84.97
N LYS A 600 -16.94 -2.95 -83.96
CA LYS A 600 -16.12 -4.17 -84.22
C LYS A 600 -16.94 -5.29 -84.91
N LYS A 601 -18.21 -5.48 -84.45
CA LYS A 601 -19.12 -6.45 -85.10
C LYS A 601 -19.47 -6.08 -86.53
N ASP A 602 -19.67 -4.79 -86.79
CA ASP A 602 -20.06 -4.22 -88.10
C ASP A 602 -18.84 -4.02 -89.03
N LYS A 603 -17.58 -4.39 -88.63
CA LYS A 603 -16.31 -4.19 -89.38
C LYS A 603 -16.06 -2.73 -89.76
N LYS A 604 -16.55 -1.74 -89.03
CA LYS A 604 -16.30 -0.32 -89.24
C LYS A 604 -15.02 0.16 -88.58
N ASN A 605 -14.50 1.34 -89.00
CA ASN A 605 -13.30 1.92 -88.42
C ASN A 605 -13.58 2.29 -86.93
N THR A 606 -12.73 1.77 -86.04
CA THR A 606 -12.88 1.90 -84.54
C THR A 606 -12.02 3.00 -83.98
N THR A 607 -11.13 3.67 -84.75
CA THR A 607 -10.12 4.61 -84.26
C THR A 607 -10.75 5.81 -83.48
N SER A 608 -11.84 6.36 -83.97
CA SER A 608 -12.54 7.50 -83.32
C SER A 608 -13.14 7.12 -81.97
N VAL A 609 -13.72 5.90 -81.82
CA VAL A 609 -14.33 5.43 -80.58
C VAL A 609 -13.25 4.99 -79.56
N GLU A 610 -12.13 4.47 -80.03
CA GLU A 610 -10.99 4.13 -79.18
C GLU A 610 -10.32 5.40 -78.63
N THR A 611 -10.26 6.50 -79.39
CA THR A 611 -9.83 7.81 -78.92
C THR A 611 -10.79 8.36 -77.84
N GLU A 612 -12.14 8.29 -78.10
CA GLU A 612 -13.19 8.68 -77.13
C GLU A 612 -13.00 7.94 -75.81
N ILE A 613 -12.80 6.61 -75.84
CA ILE A 613 -12.56 5.79 -74.64
C ILE A 613 -11.27 6.19 -73.90
N THR A 614 -10.21 6.54 -74.62
CA THR A 614 -8.93 6.95 -74.04
C THR A 614 -9.06 8.31 -73.35
N THR A 615 -9.78 9.22 -73.96
CA THR A 615 -10.09 10.53 -73.39
C THR A 615 -10.90 10.39 -72.10
N ILE A 616 -12.01 9.63 -72.11
CA ILE A 616 -12.84 9.38 -70.92
C ILE A 616 -12.01 8.74 -69.81
N LYS A 617 -11.11 7.80 -70.09
CA LYS A 617 -10.25 7.20 -69.08
C LYS A 617 -9.23 8.18 -68.51
N LYS A 618 -8.72 9.12 -69.30
CA LYS A 618 -7.85 10.20 -68.84
C LYS A 618 -8.61 11.12 -67.89
N GLU A 619 -9.79 11.55 -68.28
CA GLU A 619 -10.67 12.38 -67.45
C GLU A 619 -11.05 11.69 -66.17
N GLN A 620 -11.30 10.36 -66.19
CA GLN A 620 -11.53 9.60 -64.96
C GLN A 620 -10.30 9.61 -64.05
N ALA A 621 -9.06 9.48 -64.59
CA ALA A 621 -7.82 9.50 -63.83
C ALA A 621 -7.58 10.88 -63.21
N ASP A 622 -7.77 11.95 -63.99
CA ASP A 622 -7.62 13.34 -63.52
C ASP A 622 -8.66 13.69 -62.45
N ASN A 623 -9.90 13.26 -62.61
CA ASN A 623 -10.98 13.48 -61.64
C ASN A 623 -10.70 12.71 -60.35
N ARG A 624 -10.19 11.47 -60.39
CA ARG A 624 -9.76 10.69 -59.18
C ARG A 624 -8.66 11.43 -58.46
N LEU A 625 -7.67 11.96 -59.16
CA LEU A 625 -6.56 12.69 -58.57
C LEU A 625 -7.05 13.94 -57.86
N ASN A 626 -7.91 14.73 -58.50
CA ASN A 626 -8.53 15.95 -57.94
C ASN A 626 -9.33 15.63 -56.68
N LYS A 627 -10.17 14.57 -56.74
CA LYS A 627 -10.94 14.14 -55.59
C LYS A 627 -10.02 13.76 -54.40
N LYS A 628 -8.99 12.90 -54.64
CA LYS A 628 -8.04 12.45 -53.64
C LYS A 628 -7.27 13.64 -52.99
N THR A 629 -6.94 14.64 -53.82
CA THR A 629 -6.28 15.87 -53.32
C THR A 629 -7.19 16.64 -52.41
N ALA A 630 -8.45 16.91 -52.83
CA ALA A 630 -9.43 17.60 -52.01
C ALA A 630 -9.79 16.86 -50.71
N GLU A 631 -9.91 15.53 -50.73
CA GLU A 631 -10.11 14.72 -49.54
C GLU A 631 -8.92 14.81 -48.58
N LYS A 632 -7.68 14.83 -49.12
CA LYS A 632 -6.49 15.01 -48.31
C LYS A 632 -6.44 16.40 -47.66
N GLU A 633 -6.69 17.44 -48.43
CA GLU A 633 -6.74 18.84 -47.93
C GLU A 633 -7.81 18.99 -46.86
N LEU A 634 -9.00 18.43 -47.06
CA LEU A 634 -10.09 18.47 -46.08
C LEU A 634 -9.68 17.76 -44.77
N LYS A 635 -9.02 16.62 -44.87
CA LYS A 635 -8.51 15.89 -43.69
C LYS A 635 -7.43 16.70 -42.95
N GLU A 636 -6.59 17.42 -43.68
CA GLU A 636 -5.57 18.29 -43.09
C GLU A 636 -6.19 19.50 -42.41
N LEU A 637 -7.21 20.08 -43.01
CA LEU A 637 -7.97 21.18 -42.46
C LEU A 637 -8.68 20.79 -41.15
N TYR A 638 -9.31 19.61 -41.08
CA TYR A 638 -9.91 19.15 -39.83
C TYR A 638 -8.86 18.89 -38.73
N LYS A 639 -7.67 18.45 -39.06
CA LYS A 639 -6.56 18.36 -38.08
C LYS A 639 -6.14 19.75 -37.60
N GLN A 640 -6.07 20.74 -38.51
CA GLN A 640 -5.76 22.10 -38.15
C GLN A 640 -6.84 22.70 -37.21
N ILE A 641 -8.09 22.47 -37.50
CA ILE A 641 -9.24 22.88 -36.67
C ILE A 641 -9.13 22.23 -35.26
N ASP A 642 -8.78 20.95 -35.19
CA ASP A 642 -8.60 20.30 -33.92
C ASP A 642 -7.45 20.94 -33.10
N GLU A 643 -6.30 21.22 -33.73
CA GLU A 643 -5.19 21.90 -33.07
C GLU A 643 -5.53 23.33 -32.64
N GLU A 644 -6.26 24.10 -33.46
CA GLU A 644 -6.71 25.43 -33.12
C GLU A 644 -7.80 25.44 -32.05
N THR A 645 -8.58 24.38 -31.93
CA THR A 645 -9.59 24.19 -30.89
C THR A 645 -9.00 24.07 -29.49
N LYS A 646 -7.85 23.40 -29.35
CA LYS A 646 -7.19 23.12 -28.04
C LYS A 646 -6.96 24.39 -27.20
N PRO A 647 -6.33 25.48 -27.72
CA PRO A 647 -6.13 26.70 -26.93
C PRO A 647 -7.43 27.40 -26.56
N VAL A 648 -8.50 27.30 -27.41
CA VAL A 648 -9.81 27.86 -27.11
C VAL A 648 -10.47 27.10 -25.96
N VAL A 649 -10.40 25.79 -25.96
CA VAL A 649 -10.89 24.94 -24.85
C VAL A 649 -10.19 25.31 -23.55
N LYS A 650 -8.85 25.41 -23.59
CA LYS A 650 -8.04 25.78 -22.38
C LYS A 650 -8.45 27.15 -21.83
N LYS A 651 -8.82 28.09 -22.68
CA LYS A 651 -9.30 29.43 -22.28
C LYS A 651 -10.72 29.40 -21.70
N LYS A 652 -11.59 28.51 -22.20
CA LYS A 652 -12.98 28.38 -21.74
C LYS A 652 -13.06 27.56 -20.43
N PHE A 653 -12.19 26.52 -20.29
CA PHE A 653 -12.09 25.68 -19.11
C PHE A 653 -10.72 25.90 -18.45
N ASP A 654 -10.60 27.03 -17.76
CA ASP A 654 -9.35 27.43 -17.10
C ASP A 654 -9.44 27.23 -15.59
N TYR A 655 -8.31 26.88 -14.96
CA TYR A 655 -8.18 26.74 -13.53
C TYR A 655 -6.73 26.95 -13.08
N ASP A 656 -6.54 27.38 -11.84
CA ASP A 656 -5.21 27.60 -11.26
C ASP A 656 -4.49 26.29 -10.97
N ILE A 657 -3.22 26.19 -11.37
CA ILE A 657 -2.33 25.06 -11.08
C ILE A 657 -1.26 25.54 -10.12
N PRO A 658 -1.31 25.15 -8.82
CA PRO A 658 -0.25 25.45 -7.88
C PRO A 658 1.04 24.68 -8.26
N ILE A 659 2.15 25.43 -8.26
CA ILE A 659 3.48 24.86 -8.52
C ILE A 659 4.41 25.25 -7.37
N ALA A 660 5.04 24.26 -6.77
CA ALA A 660 6.03 24.44 -5.72
C ALA A 660 7.40 23.94 -6.18
N LYS A 661 8.45 24.60 -5.70
CA LYS A 661 9.83 24.14 -5.84
C LYS A 661 10.45 23.99 -4.47
N ILE A 662 10.94 22.81 -4.17
CA ILE A 662 11.60 22.44 -2.92
C ILE A 662 13.09 22.29 -3.19
N ASP A 663 13.91 22.97 -2.40
CA ASP A 663 15.37 22.88 -2.46
C ASP A 663 15.94 21.91 -1.41
N ASP A 664 15.21 21.64 -0.32
CA ASP A 664 15.53 20.62 0.69
C ASP A 664 14.27 19.85 1.10
N ALA A 665 14.26 18.56 0.82
CA ALA A 665 13.15 17.65 1.12
C ALA A 665 13.39 16.82 2.41
N GLY A 666 14.21 17.31 3.33
CA GLY A 666 14.45 16.66 4.63
C GLY A 666 15.37 15.45 4.58
N ILE A 667 16.04 15.20 3.45
CA ILE A 667 16.96 14.06 3.28
C ILE A 667 18.20 14.46 2.48
N THR A 668 19.36 13.99 2.93
CA THR A 668 20.63 14.18 2.24
C THR A 668 20.89 13.10 1.20
N THR A 669 21.90 13.31 0.33
CA THR A 669 22.36 12.30 -0.66
C THR A 669 22.80 10.97 -0.04
N THR A 670 23.16 10.96 1.23
CA THR A 670 23.53 9.74 1.98
C THR A 670 22.34 9.05 2.66
N GLY A 671 21.14 9.64 2.57
CA GLY A 671 19.93 9.14 3.23
C GLY A 671 19.80 9.54 4.71
N ALA A 672 20.63 10.47 5.19
CA ALA A 672 20.48 11.04 6.54
C ALA A 672 19.45 12.18 6.53
N ALA A 673 18.84 12.46 7.68
CA ALA A 673 17.94 13.59 7.83
C ALA A 673 18.68 14.93 7.59
N SER A 674 17.99 15.88 6.95
CA SER A 674 18.41 17.27 6.78
C SER A 674 17.59 18.17 7.69
N GLU A 675 18.22 19.23 8.22
CA GLU A 675 17.55 20.21 9.09
C GLU A 675 16.73 21.25 8.30
N GLY A 676 16.95 21.37 6.98
CA GLY A 676 16.31 22.38 6.13
C GLY A 676 15.01 21.92 5.46
N ASN A 677 14.35 20.90 5.99
CA ASN A 677 13.14 20.30 5.38
C ASN A 677 12.01 21.34 5.17
N GLN A 678 11.68 21.63 3.92
CA GLN A 678 10.65 22.58 3.51
C GLN A 678 9.28 21.94 3.32
N LEU A 679 9.19 20.61 3.30
CA LEU A 679 7.95 19.89 3.01
C LEU A 679 6.82 20.18 4.00
N PRO A 680 7.04 20.24 5.33
CA PRO A 680 5.97 20.53 6.29
C PRO A 680 5.34 21.91 6.09
N GLN A 681 6.16 22.92 5.80
CA GLN A 681 5.65 24.27 5.50
C GLN A 681 4.77 24.26 4.27
N LEU A 682 5.17 23.55 3.21
CA LEU A 682 4.35 23.43 2.00
C LEU A 682 3.02 22.71 2.25
N VAL A 683 2.99 21.71 3.15
CA VAL A 683 1.74 21.04 3.56
C VAL A 683 0.76 22.05 4.17
N ASP A 684 1.23 22.91 5.08
CA ASP A 684 0.40 23.92 5.74
C ASP A 684 -0.15 24.94 4.72
N GLU A 685 0.72 25.46 3.86
CA GLU A 685 0.35 26.43 2.80
C GLU A 685 -0.64 25.81 1.82
N TYR A 686 -0.39 24.59 1.37
CA TYR A 686 -1.27 23.89 0.44
C TYR A 686 -2.61 23.52 1.06
N SER A 687 -2.64 23.12 2.33
CA SER A 687 -3.88 22.83 3.05
C SER A 687 -4.80 24.04 3.12
N ALA A 688 -4.24 25.23 3.40
CA ALA A 688 -4.97 26.48 3.37
C ALA A 688 -5.52 26.79 1.96
N TYR A 689 -4.68 26.65 0.92
CA TYR A 689 -5.07 26.84 -0.48
C TYR A 689 -6.18 25.88 -0.90
N ARG A 690 -6.08 24.59 -0.55
CA ARG A 690 -7.05 23.55 -0.84
C ARG A 690 -8.44 23.88 -0.29
N ILE A 691 -8.49 24.29 0.97
CA ILE A 691 -9.74 24.66 1.66
C ILE A 691 -10.35 25.90 1.00
N GLN A 692 -9.54 26.94 0.78
CA GLN A 692 -10.00 28.20 0.18
C GLN A 692 -10.58 27.98 -1.23
N ASN A 693 -9.99 27.08 -2.02
CA ASN A 693 -10.41 26.83 -3.41
C ASN A 693 -11.34 25.61 -3.56
N ASN A 694 -11.73 24.98 -2.45
CA ASN A 694 -12.61 23.82 -2.43
C ASN A 694 -12.21 22.75 -3.47
N LEU A 695 -10.91 22.38 -3.47
CA LEU A 695 -10.35 21.49 -4.49
C LEU A 695 -10.98 20.10 -4.50
N TRP A 696 -11.41 19.60 -3.34
CA TRP A 696 -12.26 18.42 -3.17
C TRP A 696 -13.04 18.50 -1.88
N THR A 697 -14.19 17.85 -1.85
CA THR A 697 -15.03 17.77 -0.66
C THR A 697 -14.49 16.67 0.24
N VAL A 698 -14.13 17.01 1.48
CA VAL A 698 -13.86 16.02 2.53
C VAL A 698 -15.21 15.45 2.97
N LEU A 699 -15.36 14.13 2.89
CA LEU A 699 -16.54 13.45 3.42
C LEU A 699 -16.54 13.58 4.94
N ASN A 700 -17.21 14.61 5.46
CA ASN A 700 -17.41 14.80 6.88
C ASN A 700 -18.64 13.97 7.31
N ASN A 701 -18.46 12.66 7.43
CA ASN A 701 -19.47 11.82 8.05
C ASN A 701 -19.39 12.05 9.56
N GLU A 702 -20.25 12.91 10.07
CA GLU A 702 -20.34 13.11 11.52
C GLU A 702 -20.71 11.78 12.18
N ILE A 703 -19.78 11.26 12.99
CA ILE A 703 -19.98 10.05 13.76
C ILE A 703 -20.51 10.43 15.13
N ILE A 704 -21.72 9.99 15.43
CA ILE A 704 -22.39 10.24 16.71
C ILE A 704 -22.45 8.94 17.50
N TYR A 705 -22.17 9.04 18.79
CA TYR A 705 -22.31 7.94 19.73
C TYR A 705 -23.43 8.25 20.72
N ALA A 706 -24.42 7.35 20.81
CA ALA A 706 -25.56 7.53 21.70
C ALA A 706 -26.17 6.18 22.10
N MET A 707 -26.95 6.18 23.17
CA MET A 707 -27.77 5.03 23.57
C MET A 707 -28.97 4.93 22.66
N ASN A 708 -29.25 3.72 22.16
CA ASN A 708 -30.49 3.46 21.43
C ASN A 708 -31.68 3.22 22.36
N THR A 709 -32.87 3.00 21.80
CA THR A 709 -34.12 2.74 22.55
C THR A 709 -34.05 1.49 23.41
N ASP A 710 -33.18 0.54 23.07
CA ASP A 710 -32.98 -0.71 23.82
C ASP A 710 -31.92 -0.58 24.92
N GLY A 711 -31.37 0.63 25.13
CA GLY A 711 -30.34 0.92 26.15
C GLY A 711 -28.97 0.38 25.76
N LYS A 712 -28.70 0.15 24.46
CA LYS A 712 -27.39 -0.24 23.95
C LYS A 712 -26.63 0.97 23.43
N TYR A 713 -25.33 1.00 23.65
CA TYR A 713 -24.47 2.05 23.13
C TYR A 713 -24.18 1.81 21.64
N CYS A 714 -24.45 2.80 20.82
CA CYS A 714 -24.41 2.65 19.37
C CYS A 714 -23.61 3.79 18.72
N ARG A 715 -22.99 3.46 17.57
CA ARG A 715 -22.43 4.42 16.62
C ARG A 715 -23.46 4.70 15.53
N TYR A 716 -23.66 5.96 15.23
CA TYR A 716 -24.50 6.43 14.13
C TYR A 716 -23.67 7.15 13.08
N ILE A 717 -23.83 6.77 11.81
CA ILE A 717 -23.28 7.47 10.66
C ILE A 717 -24.47 7.77 9.73
N GLY A 718 -24.96 9.01 9.75
CA GLY A 718 -26.23 9.36 9.12
C GLY A 718 -27.38 8.53 9.71
N SER A 719 -28.06 7.72 8.89
CA SER A 719 -29.15 6.82 9.32
C SER A 719 -28.69 5.42 9.71
N GLN A 720 -27.41 5.09 9.57
CA GLN A 720 -26.88 3.77 9.89
C GLN A 720 -26.56 3.65 11.37
N GLU A 721 -27.13 2.66 12.03
CA GLU A 721 -26.87 2.31 13.43
C GLU A 721 -25.98 1.08 13.52
N VAL A 722 -24.92 1.15 14.32
CA VAL A 722 -24.04 0.03 14.65
C VAL A 722 -23.97 -0.12 16.17
N VAL A 723 -24.45 -1.23 16.69
CA VAL A 723 -24.39 -1.53 18.13
C VAL A 723 -22.94 -1.86 18.50
N LEU A 724 -22.39 -1.18 19.50
CA LEU A 724 -21.07 -1.46 20.04
C LEU A 724 -21.18 -2.57 21.08
N ASN A 725 -20.34 -3.58 20.98
CA ASN A 725 -20.32 -4.68 21.92
C ASN A 725 -19.71 -4.21 23.25
N GLU A 726 -20.38 -4.54 24.35
CA GLU A 726 -19.77 -4.50 25.70
C GLU A 726 -18.80 -5.71 25.78
N GLN A 727 -17.50 -5.48 26.02
CA GLN A 727 -16.56 -6.54 26.38
C GLN A 727 -16.69 -6.89 27.85
#